data_94d7618a713ca138f6928894be135f09
#
_entry.id   94d7618a713ca138f6928894be135f09
#
_cell.length_a   1.000
_cell.length_b   1.000
_cell.length_c   1.000
_cell.angle_alpha   90.00
_cell.angle_beta   90.00
_cell.angle_gamma   90.00
#
_symmetry.space_group_name_H-M   'P 1'
#
loop_
_entity.id
_entity.type
_entity.pdbx_description
1 polymer ?
#
loop_
_entity_poly.entity_id
_entity_poly.type
_entity_poly.pdbx_seq_one_letter_code
_entity_poly.pdbx_strand_id
1 'polypeptide(L)'
;MKTKKILSALFLFILPLTGFAATETSVAGFIGLSGSGRQVYNFNPGWRFFRGDVKNAATTGFDDSQWEVVSTPHTVELMPAEASGCRNYQGIAWYRKHFVVPAEAKGKDISIHFEAIMGKQNFYLNGKLVKEHLGGYLPVTISLTGQGIQAGDTCLLSVMTDNSDDKTYPPGKPEYTLDFAYHGGIYRDVWMICKNQVAITDALESGKTAGGGVFVHFNNITEKSAQVFVNTEVKNSGKKTEKLTMETTLTDAVGTVIKKISSTISLKPGESKTVNQETLVLNPHLWSPDAPYLYRVNSLVKNGKKSLDGGTTRIGIRKAEFRGKDGFYLNGKPYGQLIGANRHQDFAYVGNALPNSQQWRDAKRLRDAGCTIIRTAHYPQDPAFMDACDELGLFIIVATPGWQYWNKDPNFEQLVYENTRNLIRRDRNHTSVLMWEPILNETRYPLNFSINSLKITRDEFPYPGAPAAAADLHSEGVADNYDVVYGWPTDEGKAKQSIFTREFGENVDDWYAHNNNNRASRSWGERPQIVQALSLAQSYDAMFHTTGQFIGGAQWHPFDHQRGYHPDPYWGGIFDAFRQPKYAYYMFKSQVDPSIKHSIADDGPMVYIANEITPFSEAEVVVFSNCDSVRLTAYEGKSITKPVVHEKGHIPYAPVTFEKVFDFWEAREYSYVEKKWQKVSILAEGIINGKVVCSEKKMPSRRSTKIRLTADSQKQALVADGSDFIVVVAEITDDNGNVRRLAKEDIVFTVEGEGEIIGDERIGANPRAVEFGSAPILVRSTQKAGKIKVKAHVRFEGTQAPTSAEIEFESIPADLPFCFLEQQWVSVIKTKKSESNKIKLSEKEKQKVLIEVERQQTEFGEKKK
;
A
#
# COMPACT_ATOMS: atom_id res chain seq x y z
N MET A 1 19.66 -32.79 52.92
CA MET A 1 19.74 -32.46 51.46
C MET A 1 18.30 -32.40 50.93
N LYS A 2 17.75 -31.22 50.71
CA LYS A 2 16.41 -31.04 50.09
C LYS A 2 16.65 -30.47 48.72
N THR A 3 16.39 -31.26 47.69
CA THR A 3 16.43 -30.90 46.27
C THR A 3 15.24 -29.98 45.98
N LYS A 4 15.51 -28.69 45.67
CA LYS A 4 14.54 -27.75 45.10
C LYS A 4 14.44 -28.07 43.60
N LYS A 5 13.28 -28.57 43.20
CA LYS A 5 12.86 -28.55 41.78
C LYS A 5 12.58 -27.12 41.37
N ILE A 6 13.38 -26.60 40.45
CA ILE A 6 13.09 -25.33 39.74
C ILE A 6 12.10 -25.68 38.66
N LEU A 7 10.87 -25.22 38.80
CA LEU A 7 9.86 -25.22 37.74
C LEU A 7 10.19 -24.06 36.82
N SER A 8 10.71 -24.36 35.62
CA SER A 8 10.81 -23.38 34.53
C SER A 8 9.39 -23.10 34.02
N ALA A 9 8.85 -21.96 34.40
CA ALA A 9 7.62 -21.47 33.81
C ALA A 9 7.91 -21.01 32.39
N LEU A 10 7.39 -21.76 31.41
CA LEU A 10 7.29 -21.35 30.02
C LEU A 10 6.30 -20.18 29.98
N PHE A 11 6.78 -18.94 29.83
CA PHE A 11 5.91 -17.80 29.53
C PHE A 11 5.49 -17.89 28.07
N LEU A 12 4.28 -18.43 27.85
CA LEU A 12 3.55 -18.28 26.61
C LEU A 12 3.18 -16.78 26.49
N PHE A 13 3.83 -16.06 25.60
CA PHE A 13 3.37 -14.73 25.20
C PHE A 13 2.15 -14.93 24.28
N ILE A 14 0.96 -15.03 24.87
CA ILE A 14 -0.28 -14.78 24.16
C ILE A 14 -0.38 -13.25 24.05
N LEU A 15 -0.04 -12.69 22.90
CA LEU A 15 -0.45 -11.34 22.54
C LEU A 15 -1.86 -11.45 21.96
N PRO A 16 -2.91 -11.14 22.73
CA PRO A 16 -4.22 -11.00 22.13
C PRO A 16 -4.17 -9.78 21.22
N LEU A 17 -4.31 -9.97 19.91
CA LEU A 17 -4.72 -8.91 18.98
C LEU A 17 -6.18 -8.47 19.26
N THR A 18 -6.77 -8.97 20.34
CA THR A 18 -8.10 -8.61 20.85
C THR A 18 -8.06 -7.17 21.35
N GLY A 19 -8.51 -6.26 20.50
CA GLY A 19 -8.61 -4.82 20.82
C GLY A 19 -8.31 -3.91 19.64
N PHE A 20 -7.83 -4.43 18.50
CA PHE A 20 -7.69 -3.64 17.29
C PHE A 20 -8.97 -3.75 16.46
N ALA A 21 -9.55 -2.62 16.09
CA ALA A 21 -10.63 -2.58 15.11
C ALA A 21 -10.08 -2.79 13.69
N ALA A 22 -10.87 -3.40 12.81
CA ALA A 22 -10.58 -3.35 11.39
C ALA A 22 -10.66 -1.89 10.92
N THR A 23 -9.84 -1.53 9.93
CA THR A 23 -9.91 -0.21 9.31
C THR A 23 -11.26 -0.07 8.60
N GLU A 24 -11.92 1.07 8.79
CA GLU A 24 -13.14 1.40 8.09
C GLU A 24 -12.80 1.85 6.67
N THR A 25 -13.03 1.00 5.68
CA THR A 25 -12.74 1.27 4.26
C THR A 25 -13.97 1.72 3.50
N SER A 26 -13.78 2.57 2.51
CA SER A 26 -14.85 2.99 1.62
C SER A 26 -15.10 1.96 0.52
N VAL A 27 -16.37 1.77 0.15
CA VAL A 27 -16.79 0.97 -1.00
C VAL A 27 -17.46 1.88 -2.01
N ALA A 28 -16.90 1.97 -3.20
CA ALA A 28 -17.37 2.89 -4.26
C ALA A 28 -17.57 4.33 -3.76
N GLY A 29 -16.62 4.82 -2.93
CA GLY A 29 -16.62 6.18 -2.38
C GLY A 29 -17.52 6.40 -1.15
N PHE A 30 -18.08 5.34 -0.56
CA PHE A 30 -18.93 5.43 0.62
C PHE A 30 -18.53 4.44 1.71
N ILE A 31 -18.51 4.90 2.93
CA ILE A 31 -18.53 4.04 4.10
C ILE A 31 -19.98 3.67 4.43
N GLY A 32 -20.20 2.45 4.90
CA GLY A 32 -21.52 1.95 5.26
C GLY A 32 -22.25 2.83 6.28
N LEU A 33 -23.53 3.14 6.03
CA LEU A 33 -24.39 3.87 6.95
C LEU A 33 -25.54 2.96 7.38
N SER A 34 -25.56 2.57 8.64
CA SER A 34 -26.58 1.68 9.20
C SER A 34 -27.99 2.23 8.95
N GLY A 35 -28.90 1.38 8.52
CA GLY A 35 -30.28 1.73 8.25
C GLY A 35 -30.49 2.64 7.02
N SER A 36 -29.50 2.82 6.17
CA SER A 36 -29.60 3.63 4.96
C SER A 36 -30.48 3.03 3.86
N GLY A 37 -30.65 1.71 3.87
CA GLY A 37 -31.35 0.98 2.80
C GLY A 37 -30.41 0.42 1.71
N ARG A 38 -29.17 0.91 1.61
CA ARG A 38 -28.09 0.32 0.81
C ARG A 38 -27.61 -0.97 1.44
N GLN A 39 -27.35 -1.99 0.65
CA GLN A 39 -26.71 -3.21 1.09
C GLN A 39 -25.44 -3.43 0.29
N VAL A 40 -24.38 -3.88 0.97
CA VAL A 40 -23.11 -4.23 0.35
C VAL A 40 -22.72 -5.62 0.83
N TYR A 41 -22.27 -6.44 -0.10
CA TYR A 41 -21.78 -7.78 0.18
C TYR A 41 -20.33 -7.87 -0.27
N ASN A 42 -19.50 -8.52 0.56
CA ASN A 42 -18.16 -8.89 0.17
C ASN A 42 -18.25 -9.98 -0.90
N PHE A 43 -17.75 -9.68 -2.10
CA PHE A 43 -17.80 -10.57 -3.27
C PHE A 43 -16.44 -11.20 -3.56
N ASN A 44 -15.46 -11.04 -2.66
CA ASN A 44 -14.09 -11.53 -2.83
C ASN A 44 -13.96 -13.05 -2.82
N PRO A 45 -14.60 -13.82 -1.90
CA PRO A 45 -14.35 -15.25 -1.81
C PRO A 45 -15.07 -16.07 -2.89
N GLY A 46 -14.53 -17.24 -3.18
CA GLY A 46 -15.22 -18.28 -3.98
C GLY A 46 -15.16 -18.10 -5.49
N TRP A 47 -14.10 -17.51 -6.00
CA TRP A 47 -13.81 -17.52 -7.44
C TRP A 47 -13.13 -18.82 -7.84
N ARG A 48 -13.56 -19.39 -8.98
CA ARG A 48 -12.84 -20.45 -9.70
C ARG A 48 -11.84 -19.78 -10.63
N PHE A 49 -10.58 -20.09 -10.47
CA PHE A 49 -9.47 -19.46 -11.19
C PHE A 49 -8.73 -20.44 -12.08
N PHE A 50 -8.36 -19.99 -13.28
CA PHE A 50 -7.50 -20.73 -14.18
C PHE A 50 -6.53 -19.77 -14.89
N ARG A 51 -5.23 -20.07 -14.82
CA ARG A 51 -4.19 -19.33 -15.54
C ARG A 51 -4.02 -19.91 -16.94
N GLY A 52 -4.36 -19.16 -17.96
CA GLY A 52 -4.30 -19.53 -19.37
C GLY A 52 -5.61 -19.29 -20.11
N ASP A 53 -5.58 -19.40 -21.41
CA ASP A 53 -6.77 -19.30 -22.24
C ASP A 53 -7.50 -20.65 -22.29
N VAL A 54 -8.83 -20.61 -22.09
CA VAL A 54 -9.69 -21.80 -22.09
C VAL A 54 -10.88 -21.57 -22.98
N LYS A 55 -11.01 -22.40 -24.02
CA LYS A 55 -12.14 -22.33 -24.93
C LYS A 55 -13.45 -22.61 -24.20
N ASN A 56 -14.46 -21.80 -24.46
CA ASN A 56 -15.80 -21.87 -23.88
C ASN A 56 -15.87 -21.60 -22.36
N ALA A 57 -14.81 -21.10 -21.74
CA ALA A 57 -14.80 -20.79 -20.30
C ALA A 57 -15.88 -19.77 -19.88
N ALA A 58 -16.41 -18.97 -20.80
CA ALA A 58 -17.51 -18.05 -20.52
C ALA A 58 -18.88 -18.74 -20.37
N THR A 59 -19.06 -19.95 -20.92
CA THR A 59 -20.37 -20.60 -21.02
C THR A 59 -20.84 -21.22 -19.70
N THR A 60 -22.16 -21.29 -19.50
CA THR A 60 -22.75 -21.90 -18.28
C THR A 60 -22.56 -23.40 -18.18
N GLY A 61 -22.37 -24.07 -19.32
CA GLY A 61 -22.16 -25.53 -19.36
C GLY A 61 -20.69 -25.95 -19.22
N PHE A 62 -19.79 -25.06 -19.08
CA PHE A 62 -18.37 -25.37 -18.87
C PHE A 62 -18.13 -25.90 -17.45
N ASP A 63 -17.45 -27.04 -17.32
CA ASP A 63 -17.07 -27.63 -16.01
C ASP A 63 -15.80 -26.96 -15.46
N ASP A 64 -15.95 -26.17 -14.42
CA ASP A 64 -14.86 -25.51 -13.68
C ASP A 64 -14.54 -26.17 -12.34
N SER A 65 -15.03 -27.39 -12.09
CA SER A 65 -14.88 -28.10 -10.81
C SER A 65 -13.42 -28.35 -10.42
N GLN A 66 -12.53 -28.45 -11.41
CA GLN A 66 -11.09 -28.68 -11.21
C GLN A 66 -10.26 -27.39 -11.11
N TRP A 67 -10.91 -26.22 -11.28
CA TRP A 67 -10.21 -24.95 -11.17
C TRP A 67 -9.89 -24.62 -9.71
N GLU A 68 -8.81 -23.92 -9.50
CA GLU A 68 -8.42 -23.43 -8.16
C GLU A 68 -9.51 -22.51 -7.58
N VAL A 69 -9.78 -22.64 -6.27
CA VAL A 69 -10.69 -21.72 -5.57
C VAL A 69 -9.89 -20.65 -4.88
N VAL A 70 -10.18 -19.40 -5.20
CA VAL A 70 -9.42 -18.25 -4.71
C VAL A 70 -10.35 -17.19 -4.12
N SER A 71 -9.78 -16.33 -3.28
CA SER A 71 -10.36 -15.05 -2.85
C SER A 71 -9.59 -13.90 -3.46
N THR A 72 -10.28 -12.82 -3.85
CA THR A 72 -9.66 -11.56 -4.23
C THR A 72 -9.44 -10.69 -2.98
N PRO A 73 -8.43 -9.81 -2.97
CA PRO A 73 -7.39 -9.55 -3.96
C PRO A 73 -6.56 -10.78 -4.32
N HIS A 74 -6.39 -11.05 -5.64
CA HIS A 74 -5.71 -12.23 -6.13
C HIS A 74 -4.77 -11.90 -7.29
N THR A 75 -3.56 -12.48 -7.26
CA THR A 75 -2.59 -12.43 -8.37
C THR A 75 -2.64 -13.71 -9.19
N VAL A 76 -2.48 -13.60 -10.51
CA VAL A 76 -2.48 -14.79 -11.40
C VAL A 76 -1.33 -15.74 -11.15
N GLU A 77 -0.26 -15.29 -10.51
CA GLU A 77 0.92 -16.09 -10.17
C GLU A 77 1.59 -15.57 -8.91
N LEU A 78 1.89 -16.48 -7.99
CA LEU A 78 2.79 -16.19 -6.88
C LEU A 78 4.23 -16.28 -7.37
N MET A 79 5.05 -15.28 -7.04
CA MET A 79 6.42 -15.19 -7.50
C MET A 79 7.42 -15.11 -6.33
N PRO A 80 8.71 -15.44 -6.54
CA PRO A 80 9.73 -15.12 -5.56
C PRO A 80 9.69 -13.65 -5.15
N ALA A 81 10.02 -13.33 -3.91
CA ALA A 81 9.90 -11.99 -3.33
C ALA A 81 10.61 -10.90 -4.15
N GLU A 82 11.72 -11.24 -4.77
CA GLU A 82 12.58 -10.33 -5.55
C GLU A 82 12.61 -10.67 -7.04
N ALA A 83 11.57 -11.33 -7.58
CA ALA A 83 11.50 -11.64 -9.00
C ALA A 83 11.31 -10.35 -9.83
N SER A 84 12.17 -10.16 -10.82
CA SER A 84 12.14 -9.04 -11.76
C SER A 84 12.54 -9.51 -13.16
N GLY A 85 12.49 -8.63 -14.17
CA GLY A 85 12.86 -8.95 -15.54
C GLY A 85 11.78 -9.74 -16.28
N CYS A 86 10.53 -9.30 -16.18
CA CYS A 86 9.35 -9.92 -16.81
C CYS A 86 9.21 -11.42 -16.47
N ARG A 87 9.43 -11.78 -15.21
CA ARG A 87 9.23 -13.16 -14.74
C ARG A 87 7.80 -13.46 -14.32
N ASN A 88 6.96 -12.42 -14.16
CA ASN A 88 5.53 -12.56 -13.90
C ASN A 88 4.82 -13.09 -15.14
N TYR A 89 3.73 -13.83 -14.91
CA TYR A 89 2.87 -14.28 -15.99
C TYR A 89 2.24 -13.09 -16.74
N GLN A 90 2.37 -13.09 -18.06
CA GLN A 90 1.68 -12.18 -18.97
C GLN A 90 0.82 -12.99 -19.93
N GLY A 91 -0.47 -12.74 -19.95
CA GLY A 91 -1.43 -13.48 -20.78
C GLY A 91 -2.82 -13.55 -20.18
N ILE A 92 -3.63 -14.41 -20.79
CA ILE A 92 -5.03 -14.61 -20.44
C ILE A 92 -5.15 -15.44 -19.15
N ALA A 93 -6.06 -15.02 -18.28
CA ALA A 93 -6.53 -15.80 -17.14
C ALA A 93 -8.04 -15.68 -17.00
N TRP A 94 -8.66 -16.69 -16.42
CA TRP A 94 -10.10 -16.75 -16.22
C TRP A 94 -10.45 -16.82 -14.75
N TYR A 95 -11.49 -16.05 -14.37
CA TYR A 95 -12.17 -16.10 -13.08
C TYR A 95 -13.63 -16.42 -13.31
N ARG A 96 -14.20 -17.40 -12.60
CA ARG A 96 -15.60 -17.76 -12.68
C ARG A 96 -16.20 -17.81 -11.28
N LYS A 97 -17.36 -17.20 -11.11
CA LYS A 97 -18.04 -17.19 -9.81
C LYS A 97 -19.50 -17.55 -9.96
N HIS A 98 -19.87 -18.63 -9.31
CA HIS A 98 -21.25 -19.04 -9.14
C HIS A 98 -21.82 -18.44 -7.86
N PHE A 99 -22.98 -17.82 -7.92
CA PHE A 99 -23.60 -17.20 -6.76
C PHE A 99 -25.11 -17.14 -6.90
N VAL A 100 -25.80 -16.99 -5.76
CA VAL A 100 -27.23 -16.67 -5.72
C VAL A 100 -27.38 -15.22 -5.30
N VAL A 101 -28.16 -14.45 -6.02
CA VAL A 101 -28.45 -13.07 -5.67
C VAL A 101 -29.24 -13.06 -4.35
N PRO A 102 -28.79 -12.33 -3.31
CA PRO A 102 -29.43 -12.31 -2.00
C PRO A 102 -30.91 -11.94 -2.07
N ALA A 103 -31.76 -12.65 -1.33
CA ALA A 103 -33.21 -12.42 -1.31
C ALA A 103 -33.57 -10.99 -0.86
N GLU A 104 -32.73 -10.40 -0.02
CA GLU A 104 -32.86 -9.04 0.51
C GLU A 104 -32.65 -7.95 -0.57
N ALA A 105 -32.08 -8.34 -1.72
CA ALA A 105 -31.93 -7.46 -2.88
C ALA A 105 -33.22 -7.33 -3.73
N LYS A 106 -34.35 -7.90 -3.28
CA LYS A 106 -35.62 -7.84 -4.00
C LYS A 106 -36.05 -6.40 -4.27
N GLY A 107 -36.28 -6.10 -5.55
CA GLY A 107 -36.71 -4.78 -6.05
C GLY A 107 -35.66 -3.70 -5.98
N LYS A 108 -34.38 -4.08 -5.82
CA LYS A 108 -33.25 -3.16 -5.83
C LYS A 108 -32.49 -3.19 -7.16
N ASP A 109 -31.74 -2.15 -7.43
CA ASP A 109 -30.71 -2.14 -8.47
C ASP A 109 -29.45 -2.82 -7.90
N ILE A 110 -28.95 -3.82 -8.64
CA ILE A 110 -27.86 -4.70 -8.21
C ILE A 110 -26.69 -4.54 -9.17
N SER A 111 -25.51 -4.31 -8.65
CA SER A 111 -24.27 -4.21 -9.42
C SER A 111 -23.13 -4.94 -8.75
N ILE A 112 -22.15 -5.37 -9.55
CA ILE A 112 -20.85 -5.84 -9.09
C ILE A 112 -19.83 -4.77 -9.42
N HIS A 113 -19.11 -4.30 -8.40
CA HIS A 113 -18.08 -3.28 -8.49
C HIS A 113 -16.72 -3.92 -8.25
N PHE A 114 -15.85 -3.85 -9.25
CA PHE A 114 -14.45 -4.24 -9.16
C PHE A 114 -13.61 -2.97 -8.97
N GLU A 115 -12.80 -2.90 -7.94
CA GLU A 115 -11.97 -1.71 -7.69
C GLU A 115 -10.80 -1.60 -8.67
N ALA A 116 -10.22 -2.71 -9.11
CA ALA A 116 -9.31 -2.79 -10.25
C ALA A 116 -9.06 -4.24 -10.68
N ILE A 117 -8.80 -4.42 -11.96
CA ILE A 117 -8.34 -5.66 -12.60
C ILE A 117 -7.26 -5.27 -13.61
N MET A 118 -6.12 -5.95 -13.62
CA MET A 118 -5.02 -5.58 -14.52
C MET A 118 -5.32 -5.93 -15.97
N GLY A 119 -5.09 -4.95 -16.86
CA GLY A 119 -5.00 -5.16 -18.30
C GLY A 119 -6.33 -4.99 -19.04
N LYS A 120 -6.66 -5.94 -19.91
CA LYS A 120 -7.88 -6.01 -20.69
C LYS A 120 -8.85 -7.01 -20.05
N GLN A 121 -10.13 -6.66 -19.95
CA GLN A 121 -11.13 -7.51 -19.33
C GLN A 121 -12.37 -7.69 -20.21
N ASN A 122 -12.89 -8.92 -20.25
CA ASN A 122 -14.18 -9.25 -20.84
C ASN A 122 -15.06 -9.90 -19.75
N PHE A 123 -16.22 -9.30 -19.51
CA PHE A 123 -17.17 -9.77 -18.48
C PHE A 123 -18.35 -10.49 -19.12
N TYR A 124 -18.61 -11.71 -18.68
CA TYR A 124 -19.72 -12.53 -19.16
C TYR A 124 -20.66 -12.87 -18.00
N LEU A 125 -21.94 -12.55 -18.16
CA LEU A 125 -22.99 -12.94 -17.22
C LEU A 125 -23.84 -14.02 -17.84
N ASN A 126 -23.90 -15.19 -17.20
CA ASN A 126 -24.62 -16.38 -17.71
C ASN A 126 -24.25 -16.73 -19.17
N GLY A 127 -22.96 -16.61 -19.50
CA GLY A 127 -22.40 -16.88 -20.81
C GLY A 127 -22.55 -15.77 -21.86
N LYS A 128 -23.22 -14.66 -21.55
CA LYS A 128 -23.37 -13.51 -22.44
C LYS A 128 -22.32 -12.43 -22.09
N LEU A 129 -21.59 -11.94 -23.10
CA LEU A 129 -20.71 -10.76 -22.94
C LEU A 129 -21.55 -9.54 -22.57
N VAL A 130 -21.24 -8.89 -21.44
CA VAL A 130 -22.00 -7.75 -20.91
C VAL A 130 -21.17 -6.46 -20.83
N LYS A 131 -19.85 -6.58 -20.73
CA LYS A 131 -18.94 -5.44 -20.72
C LYS A 131 -17.54 -5.83 -21.16
N GLU A 132 -16.85 -4.92 -21.85
CA GLU A 132 -15.43 -4.94 -22.10
C GLU A 132 -14.81 -3.72 -21.42
N HIS A 133 -13.58 -3.85 -20.92
CA HIS A 133 -12.87 -2.75 -20.26
C HIS A 133 -11.38 -2.83 -20.57
N LEU A 134 -10.74 -1.66 -20.67
CA LEU A 134 -9.32 -1.49 -20.91
C LEU A 134 -8.73 -0.62 -19.80
N GLY A 135 -7.67 -1.11 -19.18
CA GLY A 135 -6.98 -0.40 -18.11
C GLY A 135 -6.76 -1.28 -16.88
N GLY A 136 -5.96 -0.81 -15.92
CA GLY A 136 -5.54 -1.67 -14.82
C GLY A 136 -5.72 -1.07 -13.43
N TYR A 137 -6.11 0.19 -13.29
CA TYR A 137 -5.95 0.91 -12.01
C TYR A 137 -7.19 1.63 -11.50
N LEU A 138 -8.28 1.60 -12.27
CA LEU A 138 -9.53 2.28 -11.94
C LEU A 138 -10.70 1.30 -11.92
N PRO A 139 -11.79 1.62 -11.20
CA PRO A 139 -12.91 0.71 -11.05
C PRO A 139 -13.68 0.43 -12.32
N VAL A 140 -14.29 -0.77 -12.36
CA VAL A 140 -15.27 -1.15 -13.36
C VAL A 140 -16.50 -1.76 -12.68
N THR A 141 -17.71 -1.34 -13.11
CA THR A 141 -18.96 -1.80 -12.53
C THR A 141 -19.82 -2.52 -13.58
N ILE A 142 -20.41 -3.66 -13.17
CA ILE A 142 -21.32 -4.47 -13.99
C ILE A 142 -22.73 -4.40 -13.38
N SER A 143 -23.68 -3.87 -14.12
CA SER A 143 -25.09 -3.86 -13.69
C SER A 143 -25.75 -5.22 -13.92
N LEU A 144 -26.14 -5.91 -12.86
CA LEU A 144 -26.89 -7.16 -12.94
C LEU A 144 -28.37 -6.89 -13.30
N THR A 145 -28.98 -5.91 -12.64
CA THR A 145 -30.37 -5.51 -12.92
C THR A 145 -30.56 -5.07 -14.38
N GLY A 146 -29.56 -4.35 -14.94
CA GLY A 146 -29.53 -3.95 -16.35
C GLY A 146 -29.52 -5.13 -17.33
N GLN A 147 -29.11 -6.33 -16.87
CA GLN A 147 -29.16 -7.60 -17.63
C GLN A 147 -30.39 -8.46 -17.27
N GLY A 148 -31.33 -7.95 -16.50
CA GLY A 148 -32.58 -8.64 -16.13
C GLY A 148 -32.50 -9.56 -14.93
N ILE A 149 -31.35 -9.57 -14.20
CA ILE A 149 -31.14 -10.40 -13.02
C ILE A 149 -31.90 -9.80 -11.81
N GLN A 150 -32.49 -10.69 -11.02
CA GLN A 150 -33.30 -10.36 -9.84
C GLN A 150 -32.84 -11.13 -8.60
N ALA A 151 -33.33 -10.72 -7.44
CA ALA A 151 -33.11 -11.43 -6.18
C ALA A 151 -33.57 -12.88 -6.25
N GLY A 152 -32.76 -13.79 -5.78
CA GLY A 152 -32.98 -15.24 -5.82
C GLY A 152 -32.45 -15.92 -7.07
N ASP A 153 -32.05 -15.19 -8.11
CA ASP A 153 -31.51 -15.80 -9.32
C ASP A 153 -30.15 -16.43 -9.03
N THR A 154 -29.94 -17.63 -9.61
CA THR A 154 -28.62 -18.25 -9.66
C THR A 154 -27.88 -17.76 -10.89
N CYS A 155 -26.69 -17.24 -10.68
CA CYS A 155 -25.89 -16.57 -11.68
C CYS A 155 -24.48 -17.16 -11.78
N LEU A 156 -23.92 -17.05 -12.99
CA LEU A 156 -22.50 -17.24 -13.28
C LEU A 156 -21.92 -15.92 -13.80
N LEU A 157 -20.96 -15.37 -13.10
CA LEU A 157 -20.13 -14.28 -13.61
C LEU A 157 -18.77 -14.84 -14.00
N SER A 158 -18.40 -14.73 -15.28
CA SER A 158 -17.08 -15.11 -15.80
C SER A 158 -16.33 -13.86 -16.23
N VAL A 159 -15.07 -13.76 -15.82
CA VAL A 159 -14.18 -12.65 -16.17
C VAL A 159 -12.95 -13.22 -16.84
N MET A 160 -12.73 -12.84 -18.10
CA MET A 160 -11.45 -13.04 -18.77
C MET A 160 -10.62 -11.79 -18.51
N THR A 161 -9.39 -11.95 -18.04
CA THR A 161 -8.42 -10.87 -17.88
C THR A 161 -7.16 -11.20 -18.66
N ASP A 162 -6.50 -10.17 -19.24
CA ASP A 162 -5.28 -10.31 -20.01
C ASP A 162 -4.34 -9.14 -19.66
N ASN A 163 -3.21 -9.45 -19.02
CA ASN A 163 -2.18 -8.48 -18.64
C ASN A 163 -0.99 -8.44 -19.61
N SER A 164 -1.13 -8.99 -20.82
CA SER A 164 -0.12 -8.88 -21.87
C SER A 164 0.16 -7.42 -22.23
N ASP A 165 1.36 -7.18 -22.73
CA ASP A 165 1.74 -5.88 -23.28
C ASP A 165 0.77 -5.42 -24.37
N ASP A 166 0.16 -4.27 -24.20
CA ASP A 166 -0.73 -3.66 -25.17
C ASP A 166 -0.47 -2.15 -25.29
N LYS A 167 -0.09 -1.71 -26.49
CA LYS A 167 0.26 -0.32 -26.79
C LYS A 167 -0.93 0.57 -27.05
N THR A 168 -2.15 0.04 -27.08
CA THR A 168 -3.36 0.74 -27.51
C THR A 168 -4.10 1.46 -26.40
N TYR A 169 -3.81 1.13 -25.13
CA TYR A 169 -4.41 1.78 -23.95
C TYR A 169 -3.35 2.08 -22.86
N PRO A 170 -3.58 3.08 -21.97
CA PRO A 170 -2.65 3.43 -20.90
C PRO A 170 -2.47 2.29 -19.86
N PRO A 171 -1.22 2.11 -19.37
CA PRO A 171 0.00 2.88 -19.57
C PRO A 171 0.66 2.64 -20.93
N GLY A 172 0.41 1.53 -21.63
CA GLY A 172 0.82 1.24 -22.99
C GLY A 172 2.29 0.87 -23.19
N LYS A 173 3.18 1.21 -22.28
CA LYS A 173 4.60 0.88 -22.33
C LYS A 173 4.81 -0.62 -22.10
N PRO A 174 5.53 -1.34 -22.98
CA PRO A 174 5.80 -2.77 -22.76
C PRO A 174 6.56 -3.03 -21.47
N GLU A 175 6.20 -4.10 -20.75
CA GLU A 175 6.75 -4.41 -19.42
C GLU A 175 8.28 -4.59 -19.45
N TYR A 176 8.85 -5.20 -20.50
CA TYR A 176 10.30 -5.37 -20.63
C TYR A 176 11.10 -4.04 -20.72
N THR A 177 10.40 -2.90 -20.79
CA THR A 177 10.99 -1.55 -20.74
C THR A 177 10.45 -0.72 -19.56
N LEU A 178 9.70 -1.34 -18.65
CA LEU A 178 8.95 -0.69 -17.58
C LEU A 178 9.69 -0.82 -16.23
N ASP A 179 9.71 0.23 -15.42
CA ASP A 179 10.34 0.20 -14.09
C ASP A 179 9.44 -0.38 -12.98
N PHE A 180 8.35 -1.01 -13.36
CA PHE A 180 7.45 -1.79 -12.51
C PHE A 180 6.87 -2.94 -13.33
N ALA A 181 6.01 -3.79 -12.73
CA ALA A 181 5.44 -4.94 -13.41
C ALA A 181 3.91 -4.87 -13.49
N TYR A 182 3.34 -5.47 -14.54
CA TYR A 182 1.90 -5.63 -14.70
C TYR A 182 1.43 -6.94 -14.07
N HIS A 183 1.34 -6.96 -12.74
CA HIS A 183 0.83 -8.14 -12.02
C HIS A 183 -0.63 -8.39 -12.37
N GLY A 184 -0.89 -9.48 -13.09
CA GLY A 184 -2.24 -9.83 -13.57
C GLY A 184 -3.19 -10.27 -12.46
N GLY A 185 -4.48 -10.19 -12.74
CA GLY A 185 -5.57 -10.70 -11.90
C GLY A 185 -6.55 -9.66 -11.39
N ILE A 186 -7.54 -10.13 -10.63
CA ILE A 186 -8.45 -9.29 -9.85
C ILE A 186 -7.72 -8.95 -8.55
N TYR A 187 -6.87 -7.94 -8.60
CA TYR A 187 -5.90 -7.65 -7.55
C TYR A 187 -6.36 -6.64 -6.49
N ARG A 188 -7.61 -6.15 -6.60
CA ARG A 188 -8.32 -5.35 -5.60
C ARG A 188 -9.66 -5.97 -5.27
N ASP A 189 -10.35 -5.37 -4.32
CA ASP A 189 -11.63 -5.86 -3.82
C ASP A 189 -12.74 -5.88 -4.87
N VAL A 190 -13.68 -6.81 -4.65
CA VAL A 190 -14.92 -6.91 -5.44
C VAL A 190 -16.12 -6.86 -4.51
N TRP A 191 -17.08 -6.00 -4.83
CA TRP A 191 -18.27 -5.75 -4.03
C TRP A 191 -19.55 -5.97 -4.82
N MET A 192 -20.55 -6.62 -4.20
CA MET A 192 -21.92 -6.57 -4.72
C MET A 192 -22.67 -5.45 -4.00
N ILE A 193 -23.18 -4.49 -4.73
CA ILE A 193 -23.88 -3.31 -4.20
C ILE A 193 -25.36 -3.38 -4.62
N CYS A 194 -26.28 -3.34 -3.63
CA CYS A 194 -27.70 -3.37 -3.83
C CYS A 194 -28.33 -2.06 -3.33
N LYS A 195 -28.81 -1.23 -4.25
CA LYS A 195 -29.45 0.06 -3.97
C LYS A 195 -30.94 0.02 -4.30
N ASN A 196 -31.75 0.84 -3.63
CA ASN A 196 -33.13 1.03 -4.07
C ASN A 196 -33.16 1.68 -5.46
N GLN A 197 -34.29 1.55 -6.16
CA GLN A 197 -34.48 2.20 -7.48
C GLN A 197 -34.38 3.74 -7.39
N VAL A 198 -34.56 4.29 -6.21
CA VAL A 198 -34.21 5.69 -5.92
C VAL A 198 -32.97 5.70 -5.03
N ALA A 199 -31.86 6.14 -5.57
CA ALA A 199 -30.57 6.03 -4.90
C ALA A 199 -29.62 7.17 -5.27
N ILE A 200 -28.60 7.38 -4.44
CA ILE A 200 -27.43 8.20 -4.75
C ILE A 200 -26.69 7.54 -5.89
N THR A 201 -26.34 8.30 -6.93
CA THR A 201 -25.59 7.76 -8.07
C THR A 201 -24.15 7.41 -7.67
N ASP A 202 -23.49 6.64 -8.51
CA ASP A 202 -22.04 6.46 -8.44
C ASP A 202 -21.34 7.60 -9.21
N ALA A 203 -20.23 8.13 -8.69
CA ALA A 203 -19.55 9.29 -9.30
C ALA A 203 -18.97 8.97 -10.69
N LEU A 204 -18.46 7.73 -10.88
CA LEU A 204 -17.89 7.30 -12.15
C LEU A 204 -18.99 6.93 -13.15
N GLU A 205 -19.92 6.06 -12.72
CA GLU A 205 -21.01 5.53 -13.58
C GLU A 205 -21.98 6.64 -14.05
N SER A 206 -22.11 7.74 -13.30
CA SER A 206 -22.93 8.89 -13.73
C SER A 206 -22.37 9.61 -14.96
N GLY A 207 -21.06 9.55 -15.17
CA GLY A 207 -20.35 10.19 -16.26
C GLY A 207 -20.41 11.72 -16.28
N LYS A 208 -20.90 12.36 -15.21
CA LYS A 208 -21.09 13.81 -15.13
C LYS A 208 -19.86 14.55 -14.66
N THR A 209 -19.46 15.56 -15.42
CA THR A 209 -18.41 16.48 -15.03
C THR A 209 -18.80 17.24 -13.77
N ALA A 210 -17.91 17.31 -12.78
CA ALA A 210 -18.12 17.90 -11.46
C ALA A 210 -19.40 17.43 -10.76
N GLY A 211 -19.89 16.23 -11.08
CA GLY A 211 -21.16 15.70 -10.62
C GLY A 211 -21.11 14.20 -10.26
N GLY A 212 -22.28 13.62 -10.04
CA GLY A 212 -22.45 12.24 -9.63
C GLY A 212 -22.07 11.98 -8.17
N GLY A 213 -22.70 10.98 -7.55
CA GLY A 213 -22.40 10.57 -6.18
C GLY A 213 -22.62 11.70 -5.16
N VAL A 214 -21.74 11.72 -4.16
CA VAL A 214 -21.59 12.84 -3.22
C VAL A 214 -20.30 13.58 -3.57
N PHE A 215 -20.36 14.89 -3.64
CA PHE A 215 -19.21 15.76 -3.82
C PHE A 215 -19.18 16.81 -2.73
N VAL A 216 -18.17 16.78 -1.87
CA VAL A 216 -17.98 17.73 -0.78
C VAL A 216 -16.87 18.69 -1.13
N HIS A 217 -17.12 19.99 -0.98
CA HIS A 217 -16.10 21.02 -1.19
C HIS A 217 -16.28 22.17 -0.18
N PHE A 218 -15.29 23.03 -0.09
CA PHE A 218 -15.19 24.03 0.98
C PHE A 218 -14.94 25.41 0.41
N ASN A 219 -15.37 26.43 1.16
CA ASN A 219 -15.01 27.84 0.90
C ASN A 219 -14.80 28.58 2.22
N ASN A 220 -14.13 29.75 2.14
CA ASN A 220 -13.93 30.65 3.28
C ASN A 220 -13.42 29.95 4.56
N ILE A 221 -12.43 29.08 4.39
CA ILE A 221 -11.84 28.30 5.49
C ILE A 221 -10.92 29.21 6.31
N THR A 222 -11.22 29.27 7.62
CA THR A 222 -10.44 29.96 8.66
C THR A 222 -10.45 29.13 9.94
N GLU A 223 -9.64 29.51 10.94
CA GLU A 223 -9.69 28.89 12.27
C GLU A 223 -11.06 29.12 12.98
N LYS A 224 -11.81 30.17 12.57
CA LYS A 224 -13.12 30.51 13.19
C LYS A 224 -14.30 29.88 12.49
N SER A 225 -14.21 29.62 11.20
CA SER A 225 -15.33 29.07 10.43
C SER A 225 -14.88 28.49 9.11
N ALA A 226 -15.68 27.54 8.59
CA ALA A 226 -15.57 27.01 7.25
C ALA A 226 -16.96 26.79 6.65
N GLN A 227 -17.15 27.21 5.40
CA GLN A 227 -18.33 26.84 4.62
C GLN A 227 -18.13 25.46 4.00
N VAL A 228 -19.08 24.58 4.21
CA VAL A 228 -19.09 23.20 3.72
C VAL A 228 -20.26 23.05 2.74
N PHE A 229 -19.95 22.65 1.52
CA PHE A 229 -20.94 22.39 0.46
C PHE A 229 -21.01 20.89 0.23
N VAL A 230 -22.21 20.35 0.12
CA VAL A 230 -22.47 18.94 -0.16
C VAL A 230 -23.41 18.84 -1.36
N ASN A 231 -22.88 18.41 -2.48
CA ASN A 231 -23.62 18.19 -3.72
C ASN A 231 -23.91 16.68 -3.84
N THR A 232 -25.16 16.29 -3.73
CA THR A 232 -25.55 14.88 -3.78
C THR A 232 -26.46 14.64 -5.00
N GLU A 233 -26.04 13.79 -5.92
CA GLU A 233 -26.87 13.40 -7.04
C GLU A 233 -27.73 12.20 -6.69
N VAL A 234 -29.06 12.33 -6.88
CA VAL A 234 -30.04 11.27 -6.66
C VAL A 234 -30.71 10.95 -8.00
N LYS A 235 -30.84 9.66 -8.31
CA LYS A 235 -31.51 9.14 -9.52
C LYS A 235 -32.71 8.30 -9.13
N ASN A 236 -33.79 8.40 -9.90
CA ASN A 236 -34.95 7.54 -9.83
C ASN A 236 -34.96 6.60 -11.06
N SER A 237 -34.52 5.36 -10.91
CA SER A 237 -34.57 4.31 -11.94
C SER A 237 -35.94 3.56 -11.92
N GLY A 238 -36.81 3.90 -10.99
CA GLY A 238 -38.14 3.32 -10.84
C GLY A 238 -39.15 3.82 -11.87
N LYS A 239 -40.37 3.30 -11.79
CA LYS A 239 -41.45 3.56 -12.76
C LYS A 239 -42.45 4.65 -12.36
N LYS A 240 -42.30 5.21 -11.16
CA LYS A 240 -43.20 6.24 -10.59
C LYS A 240 -42.44 7.51 -10.22
N THR A 241 -43.14 8.65 -10.26
CA THR A 241 -42.62 9.88 -9.71
C THR A 241 -42.54 9.77 -8.17
N GLU A 242 -41.39 10.07 -7.60
CA GLU A 242 -41.15 9.97 -6.17
C GLU A 242 -40.91 11.37 -5.55
N LYS A 243 -41.58 11.65 -4.41
CA LYS A 243 -41.30 12.82 -3.57
C LYS A 243 -40.37 12.40 -2.46
N LEU A 244 -39.23 13.03 -2.35
CA LEU A 244 -38.11 12.58 -1.55
C LEU A 244 -37.58 13.70 -0.64
N THR A 245 -36.98 13.30 0.45
CA THR A 245 -36.15 14.16 1.29
C THR A 245 -34.68 13.69 1.20
N MET A 246 -33.82 14.58 0.76
CA MET A 246 -32.37 14.43 0.93
C MET A 246 -31.98 15.01 2.29
N GLU A 247 -31.53 14.15 3.18
CA GLU A 247 -31.07 14.52 4.52
C GLU A 247 -29.55 14.34 4.60
N THR A 248 -28.86 15.43 4.93
CA THR A 248 -27.41 15.41 5.16
C THR A 248 -27.14 15.77 6.60
N THR A 249 -26.43 14.90 7.30
CA THR A 249 -26.02 15.09 8.69
C THR A 249 -24.49 15.16 8.75
N LEU A 250 -23.96 16.29 9.13
CA LEU A 250 -22.54 16.48 9.43
C LEU A 250 -22.29 16.14 10.90
N THR A 251 -21.36 15.22 11.15
CA THR A 251 -20.92 14.86 12.50
C THR A 251 -19.43 15.09 12.67
N ASP A 252 -19.00 15.22 13.92
CA ASP A 252 -17.58 15.17 14.28
C ASP A 252 -17.01 13.73 14.18
N ALA A 253 -15.73 13.57 14.52
CA ALA A 253 -15.03 12.29 14.48
C ALA A 253 -15.63 11.20 15.41
N VAL A 254 -16.27 11.61 16.50
CA VAL A 254 -16.90 10.70 17.49
C VAL A 254 -18.41 10.53 17.27
N GLY A 255 -18.97 11.12 16.18
CA GLY A 255 -20.36 10.95 15.81
C GLY A 255 -21.33 11.99 16.40
N THR A 256 -20.83 13.04 17.08
CA THR A 256 -21.68 14.15 17.58
C THR A 256 -22.22 14.97 16.42
N VAL A 257 -23.52 15.18 16.36
CA VAL A 257 -24.15 15.95 15.28
C VAL A 257 -23.79 17.43 15.39
N ILE A 258 -23.12 17.95 14.38
CA ILE A 258 -22.81 19.38 14.22
C ILE A 258 -23.96 20.08 13.53
N LYS A 259 -24.45 19.50 12.43
CA LYS A 259 -25.54 20.08 11.62
C LYS A 259 -26.32 19.00 10.90
N LYS A 260 -27.62 19.25 10.79
CA LYS A 260 -28.54 18.46 9.97
C LYS A 260 -29.25 19.38 8.99
N ILE A 261 -29.27 18.99 7.71
CA ILE A 261 -29.86 19.75 6.62
C ILE A 261 -30.83 18.81 5.88
N SER A 262 -31.97 19.31 5.48
CA SER A 262 -32.98 18.55 4.72
C SER A 262 -33.46 19.37 3.52
N SER A 263 -33.54 18.73 2.37
CA SER A 263 -34.02 19.30 1.12
C SER A 263 -35.06 18.39 0.49
N THR A 264 -36.19 18.91 0.07
CA THR A 264 -37.25 18.15 -0.60
C THR A 264 -37.06 18.23 -2.10
N ILE A 265 -37.13 17.08 -2.77
CA ILE A 265 -37.04 16.96 -4.23
C ILE A 265 -38.16 16.07 -4.77
N SER A 266 -38.48 16.24 -6.06
CA SER A 266 -39.34 15.31 -6.80
C SER A 266 -38.58 14.83 -8.02
N LEU A 267 -38.57 13.52 -8.23
CA LEU A 267 -37.91 12.85 -9.36
C LEU A 267 -38.89 12.02 -10.17
N LYS A 268 -39.01 12.30 -11.46
CA LYS A 268 -39.73 11.49 -12.42
C LYS A 268 -39.01 10.17 -12.72
N PRO A 269 -39.64 9.15 -13.28
CA PRO A 269 -38.94 7.98 -13.78
C PRO A 269 -37.80 8.32 -14.73
N GLY A 270 -36.59 7.74 -14.48
CA GLY A 270 -35.36 7.98 -15.23
C GLY A 270 -34.64 9.29 -14.90
N GLU A 271 -35.26 10.19 -14.12
CA GLU A 271 -34.67 11.50 -13.80
C GLU A 271 -33.58 11.39 -12.73
N SER A 272 -32.50 12.19 -12.89
CA SER A 272 -31.52 12.46 -11.84
C SER A 272 -31.42 13.95 -11.55
N LYS A 273 -31.22 14.31 -10.29
CA LYS A 273 -31.00 15.69 -9.84
C LYS A 273 -29.89 15.77 -8.83
N THR A 274 -29.07 16.80 -8.93
CA THR A 274 -28.12 17.17 -7.89
C THR A 274 -28.82 18.05 -6.85
N VAL A 275 -28.74 17.66 -5.59
CA VAL A 275 -29.20 18.42 -4.43
C VAL A 275 -28.00 19.13 -3.84
N ASN A 276 -27.99 20.46 -3.94
CA ASN A 276 -26.92 21.29 -3.39
C ASN A 276 -27.33 21.73 -1.97
N GLN A 277 -26.50 21.40 -0.99
CA GLN A 277 -26.70 21.79 0.41
C GLN A 277 -25.43 22.46 0.93
N GLU A 278 -25.61 23.41 1.83
CA GLU A 278 -24.49 24.12 2.45
C GLU A 278 -24.68 24.25 3.96
N THR A 279 -23.58 24.38 4.68
CA THR A 279 -23.59 24.68 6.11
C THR A 279 -22.34 25.46 6.50
N LEU A 280 -22.41 26.16 7.62
CA LEU A 280 -21.25 26.75 8.28
C LEU A 280 -20.83 25.91 9.49
N VAL A 281 -19.57 25.54 9.52
CA VAL A 281 -18.93 24.93 10.69
C VAL A 281 -18.17 26.02 11.44
N LEU A 282 -18.50 26.22 12.70
CA LEU A 282 -17.84 27.21 13.57
C LEU A 282 -16.67 26.51 14.31
N ASN A 283 -15.53 27.20 14.43
CA ASN A 283 -14.31 26.72 15.06
C ASN A 283 -13.94 25.31 14.59
N PRO A 284 -13.77 25.10 13.27
CA PRO A 284 -13.49 23.76 12.74
C PRO A 284 -12.15 23.22 13.23
N HIS A 285 -12.08 21.93 13.49
CA HIS A 285 -10.82 21.20 13.59
C HIS A 285 -10.25 21.08 12.17
N LEU A 286 -9.24 21.86 11.87
CA LEU A 286 -8.60 21.86 10.55
C LEU A 286 -7.69 20.67 10.39
N TRP A 287 -7.85 19.94 9.29
CA TRP A 287 -7.00 18.80 8.96
C TRP A 287 -5.59 19.25 8.57
N SER A 288 -4.60 18.55 9.07
CA SER A 288 -3.19 18.64 8.67
C SER A 288 -2.48 17.31 8.89
N PRO A 289 -1.28 17.09 8.33
CA PRO A 289 -0.48 15.92 8.64
C PRO A 289 -0.27 15.70 10.16
N ASP A 290 -0.18 16.76 10.94
CA ASP A 290 0.04 16.69 12.38
C ASP A 290 -1.25 16.55 13.19
N ALA A 291 -2.39 16.85 12.58
CA ALA A 291 -3.73 16.74 13.18
C ALA A 291 -4.75 16.30 12.11
N PRO A 292 -4.76 15.02 11.71
CA PRO A 292 -5.61 14.53 10.61
C PRO A 292 -7.05 14.29 11.06
N TYR A 293 -7.74 15.37 11.44
CA TYR A 293 -9.10 15.30 11.94
C TYR A 293 -10.11 15.13 10.81
N LEU A 294 -10.97 14.09 10.91
CA LEU A 294 -11.97 13.76 9.90
C LEU A 294 -13.38 13.93 10.46
N TYR A 295 -14.19 14.71 9.77
CA TYR A 295 -15.63 14.77 9.92
C TYR A 295 -16.32 13.71 9.08
N ARG A 296 -17.61 13.45 9.35
CA ARG A 296 -18.44 12.52 8.59
C ARG A 296 -19.67 13.24 8.02
N VAL A 297 -19.85 13.12 6.71
CA VAL A 297 -21.04 13.56 5.99
C VAL A 297 -21.92 12.35 5.74
N ASN A 298 -22.97 12.18 6.51
CA ASN A 298 -23.95 11.12 6.35
C ASN A 298 -25.05 11.62 5.40
N SER A 299 -25.08 11.08 4.18
CA SER A 299 -26.04 11.41 3.13
C SER A 299 -27.14 10.36 3.09
N LEU A 300 -28.41 10.73 3.20
CA LEU A 300 -29.54 9.82 3.30
C LEU A 300 -30.74 10.28 2.47
N VAL A 301 -31.16 9.44 1.53
CA VAL A 301 -32.37 9.63 0.71
C VAL A 301 -33.54 8.93 1.37
N LYS A 302 -34.64 9.67 1.61
CA LYS A 302 -35.87 9.18 2.25
C LYS A 302 -37.12 9.41 1.42
N ASN A 303 -38.08 8.47 1.55
CA ASN A 303 -39.47 8.68 1.18
C ASN A 303 -40.33 8.61 2.46
N GLY A 304 -40.80 9.77 2.96
CA GLY A 304 -41.40 9.86 4.28
C GLY A 304 -40.45 9.43 5.41
N LYS A 305 -40.84 8.40 6.15
CA LYS A 305 -40.01 7.80 7.22
C LYS A 305 -39.06 6.71 6.73
N LYS A 306 -39.22 6.21 5.51
CA LYS A 306 -38.43 5.10 4.97
C LYS A 306 -37.14 5.63 4.38
N SER A 307 -36.00 5.11 4.86
CA SER A 307 -34.69 5.30 4.21
C SER A 307 -34.63 4.43 2.94
N LEU A 308 -34.19 5.00 1.84
CA LEU A 308 -34.06 4.33 0.56
C LEU A 308 -32.61 4.00 0.23
N ASP A 309 -31.72 4.99 0.39
CA ASP A 309 -30.29 4.84 0.12
C ASP A 309 -29.49 5.85 0.93
N GLY A 310 -28.22 5.56 1.19
CA GLY A 310 -27.32 6.47 1.86
C GLY A 310 -25.95 5.86 2.12
N GLY A 311 -25.04 6.72 2.54
CA GLY A 311 -23.68 6.37 2.90
C GLY A 311 -23.01 7.52 3.65
N THR A 312 -21.84 7.23 4.20
CA THR A 312 -20.98 8.18 4.88
C THR A 312 -19.80 8.54 3.99
N THR A 313 -19.52 9.83 3.84
CA THR A 313 -18.29 10.36 3.24
C THR A 313 -17.45 11.00 4.32
N ARG A 314 -16.21 10.54 4.53
CA ARG A 314 -15.27 11.21 5.44
C ARG A 314 -14.67 12.42 4.77
N ILE A 315 -14.47 13.48 5.50
CA ILE A 315 -13.91 14.74 5.02
C ILE A 315 -13.03 15.39 6.09
N GLY A 316 -11.95 16.04 5.67
CA GLY A 316 -11.16 16.93 6.52
C GLY A 316 -11.21 18.34 5.96
N ILE A 317 -11.46 19.29 6.82
CA ILE A 317 -11.53 20.70 6.43
C ILE A 317 -10.11 21.27 6.44
N ARG A 318 -9.59 21.69 5.29
CA ARG A 318 -8.26 22.31 5.17
C ARG A 318 -8.21 23.35 4.07
N LYS A 319 -7.25 24.28 4.18
CA LYS A 319 -6.90 25.25 3.13
C LYS A 319 -5.44 25.05 2.74
N ALA A 320 -5.19 24.63 1.50
CA ALA A 320 -3.87 24.47 0.93
C ALA A 320 -3.63 25.55 -0.14
N GLU A 321 -2.50 26.23 -0.09
CA GLU A 321 -2.17 27.34 -1.02
C GLU A 321 -0.71 27.23 -1.46
N PHE A 322 -0.49 27.18 -2.78
CA PHE A 322 0.81 27.27 -3.40
C PHE A 322 1.05 28.70 -3.85
N ARG A 323 1.98 29.40 -3.20
CA ARG A 323 2.20 30.84 -3.39
C ARG A 323 3.47 31.16 -4.19
N GLY A 324 3.91 30.26 -5.03
CA GLY A 324 5.09 30.44 -5.86
C GLY A 324 6.34 30.67 -5.01
N LYS A 325 6.93 31.87 -5.12
CA LYS A 325 8.15 32.22 -4.37
C LYS A 325 7.99 32.18 -2.85
N ASP A 326 6.78 32.33 -2.35
CA ASP A 326 6.50 32.30 -0.91
C ASP A 326 6.23 30.87 -0.40
N GLY A 327 6.31 29.84 -1.27
CA GLY A 327 6.24 28.45 -0.90
C GLY A 327 4.81 27.92 -0.68
N PHE A 328 4.69 26.91 0.18
CA PHE A 328 3.44 26.22 0.51
C PHE A 328 2.88 26.68 1.85
N TYR A 329 1.57 26.94 1.87
CA TYR A 329 0.82 27.36 3.05
C TYR A 329 -0.31 26.38 3.33
N LEU A 330 -0.40 25.92 4.57
CA LEU A 330 -1.48 25.09 5.06
C LEU A 330 -2.25 25.82 6.16
N ASN A 331 -3.58 25.92 6.01
CA ASN A 331 -4.46 26.58 6.98
C ASN A 331 -4.03 28.02 7.31
N GLY A 332 -3.48 28.72 6.30
CA GLY A 332 -3.05 30.11 6.38
C GLY A 332 -1.66 30.32 6.98
N LYS A 333 -0.93 29.25 7.32
CA LYS A 333 0.44 29.31 7.89
C LYS A 333 1.44 28.70 6.91
N PRO A 334 2.70 29.21 6.85
CA PRO A 334 3.75 28.52 6.13
C PRO A 334 3.93 27.10 6.70
N TYR A 335 4.03 26.10 5.82
CA TYR A 335 4.11 24.69 6.27
C TYR A 335 5.56 24.15 6.32
N GLY A 336 6.47 24.74 5.57
CA GLY A 336 7.83 24.22 5.42
C GLY A 336 7.93 23.22 4.26
N GLN A 337 8.83 22.24 4.39
CA GLN A 337 9.08 21.25 3.34
C GLN A 337 8.12 20.08 3.41
N LEU A 338 7.55 19.73 2.26
CA LEU A 338 6.78 18.51 2.05
C LEU A 338 7.72 17.38 1.64
N ILE A 339 8.22 16.61 2.59
CA ILE A 339 9.12 15.50 2.30
C ILE A 339 8.40 14.17 2.45
N GLY A 340 8.58 13.30 1.47
CA GLY A 340 7.94 12.01 1.48
C GLY A 340 8.53 11.04 0.47
N ALA A 341 7.69 10.20 -0.12
CA ALA A 341 8.13 9.15 -0.99
C ALA A 341 7.17 8.91 -2.15
N ASN A 342 7.67 8.26 -3.20
CA ASN A 342 6.84 7.66 -4.24
C ASN A 342 6.32 6.30 -3.75
N ARG A 343 5.25 5.74 -4.33
CA ARG A 343 4.78 4.40 -3.97
C ARG A 343 4.35 3.59 -5.18
N HIS A 344 5.08 2.49 -5.44
CA HIS A 344 4.54 1.30 -6.09
C HIS A 344 3.83 0.44 -5.04
N GLN A 345 2.80 -0.31 -5.45
CA GLN A 345 1.96 -1.04 -4.50
C GLN A 345 2.32 -2.52 -4.37
N ASP A 346 3.27 -3.04 -5.15
CA ASP A 346 3.65 -4.44 -5.13
C ASP A 346 4.26 -4.88 -3.78
N PHE A 347 4.08 -6.16 -3.47
CA PHE A 347 4.54 -6.80 -2.25
C PHE A 347 5.13 -8.17 -2.56
N ALA A 348 6.03 -8.64 -1.68
CA ALA A 348 6.65 -9.94 -1.80
C ALA A 348 5.60 -11.06 -2.05
N TYR A 349 5.87 -11.92 -3.02
CA TYR A 349 5.08 -13.05 -3.49
C TYR A 349 3.78 -12.71 -4.23
N VAL A 350 3.01 -11.72 -3.77
CA VAL A 350 1.63 -11.46 -4.22
C VAL A 350 1.52 -10.32 -5.25
N GLY A 351 2.64 -9.65 -5.58
CA GLY A 351 2.60 -8.50 -6.47
C GLY A 351 1.62 -7.44 -6.00
N ASN A 352 0.70 -6.99 -6.84
CA ASN A 352 -0.26 -5.93 -6.50
C ASN A 352 -1.46 -6.38 -5.64
N ALA A 353 -1.59 -7.69 -5.36
CA ALA A 353 -2.77 -8.22 -4.66
C ALA A 353 -2.66 -8.06 -3.13
N LEU A 354 -2.80 -6.84 -2.64
CA LEU A 354 -2.71 -6.51 -1.22
C LEU A 354 -4.09 -6.33 -0.60
N PRO A 355 -4.33 -6.90 0.59
CA PRO A 355 -5.55 -6.64 1.34
C PRO A 355 -5.56 -5.23 1.95
N ASN A 356 -6.75 -4.74 2.29
CA ASN A 356 -6.97 -3.40 2.85
C ASN A 356 -6.11 -3.13 4.09
N SER A 357 -5.96 -4.11 4.97
CA SER A 357 -5.11 -4.01 6.17
C SER A 357 -3.64 -3.77 5.84
N GLN A 358 -3.11 -4.37 4.75
CA GLN A 358 -1.74 -4.15 4.31
C GLN A 358 -1.58 -2.78 3.64
N GLN A 359 -2.59 -2.30 2.91
CA GLN A 359 -2.60 -0.93 2.39
C GLN A 359 -2.46 0.10 3.52
N TRP A 360 -3.21 -0.11 4.62
CA TRP A 360 -3.13 0.74 5.80
C TRP A 360 -1.76 0.60 6.51
N ARG A 361 -1.22 -0.63 6.65
CA ARG A 361 0.11 -0.85 7.24
C ARG A 361 1.23 -0.18 6.44
N ASP A 362 1.14 -0.16 5.10
CA ASP A 362 2.09 0.56 4.26
C ASP A 362 2.03 2.07 4.52
N ALA A 363 0.83 2.67 4.55
CA ALA A 363 0.66 4.09 4.87
C ALA A 363 1.20 4.44 6.26
N LYS A 364 0.93 3.58 7.27
CA LYS A 364 1.45 3.74 8.63
C LYS A 364 2.98 3.73 8.68
N ARG A 365 3.63 2.81 7.96
CA ARG A 365 5.10 2.74 7.88
C ARG A 365 5.71 4.00 7.26
N LEU A 366 5.08 4.51 6.20
CA LEU A 366 5.51 5.75 5.56
C LEU A 366 5.35 6.95 6.51
N ARG A 367 4.25 6.99 7.26
CA ARG A 367 4.05 8.03 8.30
C ARG A 367 5.08 7.91 9.42
N ASP A 368 5.37 6.71 9.90
CA ASP A 368 6.39 6.44 10.93
C ASP A 368 7.83 6.75 10.46
N ALA A 369 8.08 6.67 9.14
CA ALA A 369 9.32 7.11 8.53
C ALA A 369 9.45 8.64 8.44
N GLY A 370 8.44 9.40 8.86
CA GLY A 370 8.43 10.86 8.80
C GLY A 370 7.91 11.44 7.48
N CYS A 371 7.38 10.61 6.58
CA CYS A 371 6.76 11.12 5.35
C CYS A 371 5.53 11.99 5.67
N THR A 372 5.40 13.11 4.94
CA THR A 372 4.23 13.99 4.98
C THR A 372 3.47 14.00 3.65
N ILE A 373 4.08 13.52 2.57
CA ILE A 373 3.50 13.45 1.23
C ILE A 373 3.89 12.14 0.53
N ILE A 374 2.94 11.54 -0.19
CA ILE A 374 3.17 10.37 -1.02
C ILE A 374 2.76 10.69 -2.46
N ARG A 375 3.64 10.42 -3.41
CA ARG A 375 3.30 10.46 -4.83
C ARG A 375 2.98 9.05 -5.32
N THR A 376 1.83 8.91 -5.95
CA THR A 376 1.37 7.61 -6.46
C THR A 376 2.01 7.32 -7.82
N ALA A 377 3.23 6.85 -7.81
CA ALA A 377 3.97 6.53 -9.03
C ALA A 377 3.57 5.13 -9.54
N HIS A 378 3.16 4.97 -10.80
CA HIS A 378 2.75 6.04 -11.73
C HIS A 378 1.29 5.78 -12.12
N TYR A 379 0.42 5.61 -11.11
CA TYR A 379 -0.99 5.20 -11.26
C TYR A 379 -1.77 5.38 -9.95
N PRO A 380 -3.12 5.51 -10.03
CA PRO A 380 -3.97 5.63 -8.83
C PRO A 380 -3.83 4.41 -7.90
N GLN A 381 -3.65 4.65 -6.62
CA GLN A 381 -3.52 3.62 -5.60
C GLN A 381 -4.87 3.01 -5.21
N ASP A 382 -4.81 1.98 -4.38
CA ASP A 382 -5.95 1.31 -3.78
C ASP A 382 -6.80 2.29 -2.95
N PRO A 383 -8.16 2.21 -2.98
CA PRO A 383 -9.01 3.05 -2.14
C PRO A 383 -8.70 2.95 -0.65
N ALA A 384 -8.35 1.78 -0.13
CA ALA A 384 -7.99 1.61 1.27
C ALA A 384 -6.68 2.34 1.64
N PHE A 385 -5.73 2.46 0.70
CA PHE A 385 -4.53 3.29 0.90
C PHE A 385 -4.88 4.78 0.98
N MET A 386 -5.82 5.25 0.14
CA MET A 386 -6.29 6.63 0.16
C MET A 386 -7.02 6.95 1.47
N ASP A 387 -7.90 6.04 1.92
CA ASP A 387 -8.58 6.13 3.22
C ASP A 387 -7.57 6.19 4.38
N ALA A 388 -6.52 5.35 4.34
CA ALA A 388 -5.45 5.35 5.33
C ALA A 388 -4.65 6.66 5.35
N CYS A 389 -4.39 7.26 4.19
CA CYS A 389 -3.69 8.55 4.10
C CYS A 389 -4.49 9.69 4.70
N ASP A 390 -5.83 9.69 4.53
CA ASP A 390 -6.73 10.65 5.19
C ASP A 390 -6.63 10.54 6.72
N GLU A 391 -6.59 9.32 7.26
CA GLU A 391 -6.51 9.02 8.70
C GLU A 391 -5.14 9.31 9.30
N LEU A 392 -4.08 9.02 8.56
CA LEU A 392 -2.70 9.08 9.05
C LEU A 392 -2.00 10.41 8.75
N GLY A 393 -2.70 11.37 8.12
CA GLY A 393 -2.11 12.67 7.83
C GLY A 393 -1.02 12.64 6.76
N LEU A 394 -1.24 11.90 5.68
CA LEU A 394 -0.35 11.88 4.52
C LEU A 394 -1.00 12.64 3.36
N PHE A 395 -0.33 13.67 2.85
CA PHE A 395 -0.74 14.26 1.57
C PHE A 395 -0.49 13.29 0.42
N ILE A 396 -1.28 13.42 -0.64
CA ILE A 396 -1.17 12.58 -1.83
C ILE A 396 -1.06 13.43 -3.10
N ILE A 397 -0.16 13.03 -3.99
CA ILE A 397 -0.15 13.42 -5.40
C ILE A 397 -0.70 12.23 -6.18
N VAL A 398 -1.86 12.38 -6.81
CA VAL A 398 -2.50 11.31 -7.58
C VAL A 398 -2.11 11.42 -9.04
N ALA A 399 -1.39 10.41 -9.55
CA ALA A 399 -0.90 10.38 -10.92
C ALA A 399 -1.86 9.65 -11.88
N THR A 400 -2.01 10.19 -13.07
CA THR A 400 -2.64 9.53 -14.21
C THR A 400 -1.78 8.34 -14.66
N PRO A 401 -2.34 7.15 -14.97
CA PRO A 401 -1.56 5.98 -15.37
C PRO A 401 -0.71 6.24 -16.61
N GLY A 402 0.61 6.15 -16.47
CA GLY A 402 1.54 6.30 -17.59
C GLY A 402 2.94 6.74 -17.22
N TRP A 403 3.94 6.20 -17.94
CA TRP A 403 5.35 6.48 -17.75
C TRP A 403 6.14 6.27 -19.06
N GLN A 404 6.87 7.31 -19.51
CA GLN A 404 7.78 7.29 -20.65
C GLN A 404 7.17 6.68 -21.93
N TYR A 405 5.88 6.83 -22.16
CA TYR A 405 5.19 6.28 -23.32
C TYR A 405 4.05 7.18 -23.81
N TRP A 406 4.00 7.38 -25.13
CA TRP A 406 2.94 8.08 -25.84
C TRP A 406 2.59 7.35 -27.13
N ASN A 407 1.30 7.05 -27.31
CA ASN A 407 0.79 6.54 -28.58
C ASN A 407 0.08 7.68 -29.34
N LYS A 408 0.38 7.81 -30.64
CA LYS A 408 -0.22 8.83 -31.50
C LYS A 408 -1.66 8.51 -31.93
N ASP A 409 -2.18 7.33 -31.59
CA ASP A 409 -3.58 6.97 -31.84
C ASP A 409 -4.49 7.89 -30.99
N PRO A 410 -5.46 8.59 -31.62
CA PRO A 410 -6.40 9.46 -30.88
C PRO A 410 -7.19 8.70 -29.79
N ASN A 411 -7.43 7.40 -29.92
CA ASN A 411 -8.11 6.60 -28.93
C ASN A 411 -7.28 6.47 -27.64
N PHE A 412 -5.94 6.34 -27.76
CA PHE A 412 -5.05 6.31 -26.60
C PHE A 412 -5.17 7.61 -25.80
N GLU A 413 -5.10 8.77 -26.46
CA GLU A 413 -5.24 10.08 -25.83
C GLU A 413 -6.60 10.22 -25.12
N GLN A 414 -7.70 9.78 -25.75
CA GLN A 414 -9.03 9.81 -25.13
C GLN A 414 -9.12 8.92 -23.90
N LEU A 415 -8.50 7.72 -23.91
CA LEU A 415 -8.43 6.84 -22.74
C LEU A 415 -7.61 7.46 -21.59
N VAL A 416 -6.53 8.19 -21.89
CA VAL A 416 -5.79 8.96 -20.86
C VAL A 416 -6.68 10.03 -20.24
N TYR A 417 -7.44 10.78 -21.06
CA TYR A 417 -8.38 11.79 -20.56
C TYR A 417 -9.50 11.17 -19.72
N GLU A 418 -9.99 9.99 -20.10
CA GLU A 418 -10.99 9.26 -19.32
C GLU A 418 -10.43 8.79 -17.98
N ASN A 419 -9.20 8.28 -17.98
CA ASN A 419 -8.50 7.93 -16.73
C ASN A 419 -8.36 9.16 -15.82
N THR A 420 -7.99 10.32 -16.36
CA THR A 420 -7.87 11.56 -15.60
C THR A 420 -9.21 11.98 -14.99
N ARG A 421 -10.33 11.92 -15.77
CA ARG A 421 -11.67 12.19 -15.23
C ARG A 421 -12.04 11.24 -14.10
N ASN A 422 -11.83 9.94 -14.34
CA ASN A 422 -12.26 8.90 -13.42
C ASN A 422 -11.45 8.89 -12.12
N LEU A 423 -10.13 9.13 -12.16
CA LEU A 423 -9.35 9.26 -10.94
C LEU A 423 -9.80 10.44 -10.08
N ILE A 424 -10.12 11.60 -10.71
CA ILE A 424 -10.63 12.77 -9.97
C ILE A 424 -12.00 12.46 -9.36
N ARG A 425 -12.92 11.87 -10.12
CA ARG A 425 -14.27 11.50 -9.64
C ARG A 425 -14.20 10.51 -8.48
N ARG A 426 -13.27 9.55 -8.54
CA ARG A 426 -13.04 8.57 -7.47
C ARG A 426 -12.50 9.22 -6.21
N ASP A 427 -11.46 10.07 -6.34
CA ASP A 427 -10.64 10.49 -5.21
C ASP A 427 -10.92 11.91 -4.71
N ARG A 428 -11.85 12.67 -5.34
CA ARG A 428 -12.11 14.10 -5.07
C ARG A 428 -12.56 14.43 -3.64
N ASN A 429 -13.06 13.47 -2.88
CA ASN A 429 -13.47 13.66 -1.50
C ASN A 429 -12.36 13.33 -0.49
N HIS A 430 -11.26 12.72 -0.91
CA HIS A 430 -10.13 12.43 -0.02
C HIS A 430 -9.41 13.73 0.36
N THR A 431 -9.35 13.99 1.64
CA THR A 431 -8.69 15.19 2.19
C THR A 431 -7.18 15.17 1.97
N SER A 432 -6.59 13.99 1.94
CA SER A 432 -5.18 13.77 1.66
C SER A 432 -4.75 14.23 0.26
N VAL A 433 -5.63 14.22 -0.73
CA VAL A 433 -5.30 14.62 -2.11
C VAL A 433 -4.94 16.11 -2.16
N LEU A 434 -3.63 16.38 -2.31
CA LEU A 434 -3.06 17.73 -2.38
C LEU A 434 -2.87 18.19 -3.81
N MET A 435 -2.46 17.29 -4.69
CA MET A 435 -2.18 17.59 -6.10
C MET A 435 -2.69 16.47 -7.02
N TRP A 436 -3.14 16.86 -8.19
CA TRP A 436 -3.34 15.98 -9.34
C TRP A 436 -2.13 16.06 -10.25
N GLU A 437 -1.67 14.94 -10.75
CA GLU A 437 -0.68 14.83 -11.82
C GLU A 437 -1.39 14.32 -13.09
N PRO A 438 -2.04 15.21 -13.85
CA PRO A 438 -2.87 14.83 -15.01
C PRO A 438 -2.05 14.65 -16.28
N ILE A 439 -0.74 14.58 -16.16
CA ILE A 439 0.22 14.29 -17.21
C ILE A 439 0.72 12.85 -17.09
N LEU A 440 1.48 12.40 -18.08
CA LEU A 440 2.18 11.11 -18.05
C LEU A 440 3.64 11.34 -17.65
N ASN A 441 4.10 10.66 -16.60
CA ASN A 441 5.45 10.86 -16.07
C ASN A 441 6.53 10.66 -17.15
N GLU A 442 7.52 11.57 -17.21
CA GLU A 442 8.68 11.50 -18.11
C GLU A 442 8.33 11.24 -19.59
N THR A 443 7.16 11.65 -20.01
CA THR A 443 6.63 11.35 -21.34
C THR A 443 6.71 12.57 -22.24
N ARG A 444 7.16 12.37 -23.47
CA ARG A 444 7.10 13.39 -24.53
C ARG A 444 5.74 13.33 -25.20
N TYR A 445 4.79 14.07 -24.68
CA TYR A 445 3.43 14.22 -25.22
C TYR A 445 3.26 15.53 -25.98
N PRO A 446 2.23 15.63 -26.86
CA PRO A 446 1.90 16.92 -27.52
C PRO A 446 1.46 17.99 -26.52
N LEU A 447 1.81 19.26 -26.77
CA LEU A 447 1.40 20.39 -25.93
C LEU A 447 -0.11 20.42 -25.69
N ASN A 448 -0.91 20.17 -26.74
CA ASN A 448 -2.37 20.15 -26.62
C ASN A 448 -2.88 19.12 -25.60
N PHE A 449 -2.17 18.00 -25.45
CA PHE A 449 -2.53 17.01 -24.44
C PHE A 449 -2.45 17.60 -23.03
N SER A 450 -1.35 18.25 -22.68
CA SER A 450 -1.19 18.82 -21.32
C SER A 450 -2.20 19.95 -21.06
N ILE A 451 -2.50 20.80 -22.04
CA ILE A 451 -3.52 21.85 -21.94
C ILE A 451 -4.91 21.25 -21.71
N ASN A 452 -5.27 20.22 -22.48
CA ASN A 452 -6.56 19.55 -22.33
C ASN A 452 -6.67 18.78 -21.01
N SER A 453 -5.60 18.11 -20.57
CA SER A 453 -5.57 17.40 -19.28
C SER A 453 -5.76 18.36 -18.09
N LEU A 454 -5.11 19.53 -18.16
CA LEU A 454 -5.31 20.59 -17.17
C LEU A 454 -6.76 21.08 -17.18
N LYS A 455 -7.32 21.36 -18.38
CA LYS A 455 -8.71 21.76 -18.52
C LYS A 455 -9.68 20.75 -17.91
N ILE A 456 -9.48 19.45 -18.21
CA ILE A 456 -10.26 18.36 -17.62
C ILE A 456 -10.18 18.37 -16.10
N THR A 457 -8.99 18.56 -15.55
CA THR A 457 -8.77 18.63 -14.11
C THR A 457 -9.56 19.78 -13.47
N ARG A 458 -9.56 20.96 -14.11
CA ARG A 458 -10.33 22.12 -13.66
C ARG A 458 -11.84 21.92 -13.79
N ASP A 459 -12.27 21.32 -14.90
CA ASP A 459 -13.69 21.06 -15.16
C ASP A 459 -14.26 20.03 -14.16
N GLU A 460 -13.50 19.01 -13.77
CA GLU A 460 -13.94 17.97 -12.81
C GLU A 460 -13.94 18.46 -11.35
N PHE A 461 -13.14 19.49 -11.02
CA PHE A 461 -13.15 20.13 -9.70
C PHE A 461 -13.16 21.67 -9.83
N PRO A 462 -14.30 22.29 -10.21
CA PRO A 462 -14.38 23.72 -10.51
C PRO A 462 -14.58 24.60 -9.26
N TYR A 463 -14.39 24.08 -8.07
CA TYR A 463 -14.70 24.77 -6.81
C TYR A 463 -13.44 25.36 -6.16
N PRO A 464 -13.58 26.40 -5.30
CA PRO A 464 -12.49 26.89 -4.47
C PRO A 464 -11.89 25.80 -3.61
N GLY A 465 -10.56 25.83 -3.42
CA GLY A 465 -9.85 24.83 -2.64
C GLY A 465 -9.62 23.49 -3.36
N ALA A 466 -9.87 23.44 -4.68
CA ALA A 466 -9.49 22.28 -5.49
C ALA A 466 -8.00 21.94 -5.31
N PRO A 467 -7.64 20.65 -5.33
CA PRO A 467 -6.24 20.25 -5.36
C PRO A 467 -5.50 20.89 -6.55
N ALA A 468 -4.24 21.23 -6.34
CA ALA A 468 -3.40 21.82 -7.38
C ALA A 468 -3.15 20.82 -8.52
N ALA A 469 -2.82 21.31 -9.71
CA ALA A 469 -2.33 20.51 -10.81
C ALA A 469 -0.81 20.68 -10.94
N ALA A 470 -0.07 19.58 -11.06
CA ALA A 470 1.38 19.54 -11.15
C ALA A 470 1.86 18.97 -12.51
N ALA A 471 2.95 19.50 -13.03
CA ALA A 471 3.58 19.05 -14.27
C ALA A 471 5.07 19.39 -14.33
N ASP A 472 5.81 18.81 -15.28
CA ASP A 472 7.24 19.03 -15.46
C ASP A 472 7.57 20.47 -15.86
N LEU A 473 8.51 21.12 -15.15
CA LEU A 473 8.99 22.47 -15.43
C LEU A 473 9.52 22.61 -16.87
N HIS A 474 10.21 21.60 -17.36
CA HIS A 474 10.88 21.63 -18.66
C HIS A 474 9.99 21.22 -19.83
N SER A 475 8.73 20.88 -19.58
CA SER A 475 7.77 20.61 -20.66
C SER A 475 7.34 21.91 -21.32
N GLU A 476 7.55 22.02 -22.63
CA GLU A 476 7.28 23.24 -23.40
C GLU A 476 5.83 23.73 -23.23
N GLY A 477 5.67 24.99 -22.80
CA GLY A 477 4.36 25.66 -22.61
C GLY A 477 3.52 25.11 -21.45
N VAL A 478 4.00 24.16 -20.66
CA VAL A 478 3.25 23.54 -19.54
C VAL A 478 3.39 24.35 -18.26
N ALA A 479 4.60 24.79 -17.93
CA ALA A 479 4.90 25.47 -16.67
C ALA A 479 4.06 26.71 -16.39
N ASP A 480 3.71 27.49 -17.43
CA ASP A 480 2.95 28.73 -17.25
C ASP A 480 1.47 28.50 -16.85
N ASN A 481 0.95 27.28 -17.02
CA ASN A 481 -0.48 26.97 -16.86
C ASN A 481 -0.78 26.17 -15.58
N TYR A 482 0.19 25.41 -15.07
CA TYR A 482 0.02 24.53 -13.89
C TYR A 482 0.27 25.28 -12.58
N ASP A 483 -0.20 24.74 -11.45
CA ASP A 483 -0.06 25.39 -10.14
C ASP A 483 1.28 25.12 -9.47
N VAL A 484 1.81 23.90 -9.67
CA VAL A 484 3.09 23.41 -9.16
C VAL A 484 3.89 22.83 -10.32
N VAL A 485 5.19 23.07 -10.33
CA VAL A 485 6.07 22.51 -11.35
C VAL A 485 7.10 21.56 -10.73
N TYR A 486 7.35 20.45 -11.44
CA TYR A 486 8.39 19.54 -11.01
C TYR A 486 9.77 20.02 -11.46
N GLY A 487 10.66 20.15 -10.49
CA GLY A 487 12.03 20.61 -10.66
C GLY A 487 12.86 20.35 -9.41
N TRP A 488 14.04 20.90 -9.37
CA TRP A 488 14.99 20.75 -8.28
C TRP A 488 15.13 22.08 -7.50
N PRO A 489 15.74 22.10 -6.29
CA PRO A 489 16.04 23.36 -5.60
C PRO A 489 16.83 24.36 -6.45
N THR A 490 17.71 23.85 -7.34
CA THR A 490 18.49 24.66 -8.30
C THR A 490 17.66 25.28 -9.43
N ASP A 491 16.37 24.98 -9.52
CA ASP A 491 15.44 25.57 -10.48
C ASP A 491 14.68 26.77 -9.92
N GLU A 492 14.92 27.14 -8.65
CA GLU A 492 14.30 28.34 -8.07
C GLU A 492 14.61 29.59 -8.91
N GLY A 493 13.59 30.42 -9.10
CA GLY A 493 13.64 31.59 -9.97
C GLY A 493 13.38 31.33 -11.47
N LYS A 494 13.39 30.07 -11.93
CA LYS A 494 13.11 29.71 -13.33
C LYS A 494 11.62 29.64 -13.65
N ALA A 495 10.76 29.54 -12.64
CA ALA A 495 9.31 29.50 -12.75
C ALA A 495 8.64 30.49 -11.80
N LYS A 496 7.35 30.77 -12.01
CA LYS A 496 6.52 31.59 -11.10
C LYS A 496 5.93 30.72 -9.97
N GLN A 497 5.72 29.44 -10.25
CA GLN A 497 5.07 28.47 -9.40
C GLN A 497 5.97 27.99 -8.26
N SER A 498 5.38 27.36 -7.27
CA SER A 498 6.11 26.53 -6.31
C SER A 498 6.74 25.34 -7.02
N ILE A 499 7.92 24.92 -6.59
CA ILE A 499 8.70 23.86 -7.20
C ILE A 499 8.72 22.65 -6.27
N PHE A 500 8.52 21.45 -6.80
CA PHE A 500 8.56 20.19 -6.07
C PHE A 500 9.43 19.16 -6.81
N THR A 501 10.29 18.42 -6.12
CA THR A 501 11.02 17.30 -6.74
C THR A 501 10.16 16.04 -6.69
N ARG A 502 9.66 15.60 -7.86
CA ARG A 502 8.83 14.39 -7.92
C ARG A 502 9.53 13.10 -7.50
N GLU A 503 10.85 13.04 -7.70
CA GLU A 503 11.69 11.87 -7.38
C GLU A 503 13.09 12.32 -6.98
N PHE A 504 13.56 11.94 -5.77
CA PHE A 504 14.95 12.13 -5.34
C PHE A 504 15.49 10.83 -4.72
N GLY A 505 16.80 10.71 -4.62
CA GLY A 505 17.47 9.56 -4.04
C GLY A 505 18.28 8.74 -5.03
N GLU A 506 18.14 8.96 -6.33
CA GLU A 506 18.99 8.40 -7.37
C GLU A 506 20.20 9.29 -7.57
N ASN A 507 21.34 8.93 -6.95
CA ASN A 507 22.55 9.76 -7.00
C ASN A 507 23.48 9.45 -8.16
N VAL A 508 23.37 8.24 -8.71
CA VAL A 508 24.19 7.77 -9.83
C VAL A 508 23.26 7.09 -10.82
N ASP A 509 23.32 7.49 -12.05
CA ASP A 509 22.59 6.81 -13.12
C ASP A 509 23.23 5.44 -13.39
N ASP A 510 22.51 4.41 -13.03
CA ASP A 510 22.89 3.03 -13.15
C ASP A 510 21.72 2.13 -13.49
N TRP A 511 21.10 2.40 -14.62
CA TRP A 511 19.94 1.65 -15.08
C TRP A 511 20.23 0.19 -15.39
N TYR A 512 21.51 -0.18 -15.61
CA TYR A 512 21.92 -1.50 -16.10
C TYR A 512 22.93 -2.24 -15.21
N ALA A 513 23.57 -1.52 -14.28
CA ALA A 513 24.62 -2.10 -13.45
C ALA A 513 24.48 -1.79 -11.99
N HIS A 514 24.34 -1.99 -11.02
CA HIS A 514 24.20 -1.69 -9.58
C HIS A 514 25.28 -0.74 -9.00
N ASN A 515 25.68 0.28 -9.76
CA ASN A 515 26.68 1.24 -9.28
C ASN A 515 26.09 2.36 -8.42
N ASN A 516 24.80 2.32 -8.15
CA ASN A 516 24.13 3.35 -7.37
C ASN A 516 24.22 3.03 -5.88
N ASN A 517 24.88 3.91 -5.11
CA ASN A 517 25.04 3.76 -3.68
C ASN A 517 23.74 3.94 -2.86
N ASN A 518 22.63 4.32 -3.49
CA ASN A 518 21.31 4.30 -2.87
C ASN A 518 20.62 2.93 -2.97
N ARG A 519 21.23 1.94 -3.60
CA ARG A 519 20.67 0.59 -3.74
C ARG A 519 21.40 -0.38 -2.82
N ALA A 520 20.69 -0.97 -1.90
CA ALA A 520 21.22 -1.98 -1.00
C ALA A 520 20.14 -3.00 -0.64
N SER A 521 20.29 -4.24 -1.10
CA SER A 521 19.49 -5.33 -0.56
C SER A 521 19.82 -5.52 0.94
N ARG A 522 18.80 -5.79 1.73
CA ARG A 522 18.96 -6.09 3.15
C ARG A 522 19.84 -7.35 3.35
N SER A 523 19.78 -8.31 2.42
CA SER A 523 20.59 -9.54 2.43
C SER A 523 22.09 -9.31 2.25
N TRP A 524 22.52 -8.14 1.70
CA TRP A 524 23.93 -7.82 1.54
C TRP A 524 24.65 -7.43 2.84
N GLY A 525 23.87 -7.28 3.93
CA GLY A 525 24.38 -7.03 5.26
C GLY A 525 24.50 -5.56 5.63
N GLU A 526 25.34 -5.30 6.64
CA GLU A 526 25.41 -4.02 7.34
C GLU A 526 26.00 -2.90 6.49
N ARG A 527 27.18 -3.12 5.92
CA ARG A 527 27.93 -2.05 5.22
C ARG A 527 27.17 -1.43 4.03
N PRO A 528 26.56 -2.20 3.10
CA PRO A 528 25.76 -1.62 2.04
C PRO A 528 24.57 -0.79 2.55
N GLN A 529 23.92 -1.20 3.63
CA GLN A 529 22.82 -0.45 4.23
C GLN A 529 23.28 0.88 4.86
N ILE A 530 24.49 0.93 5.44
CA ILE A 530 25.10 2.18 5.93
C ILE A 530 25.37 3.13 4.76
N VAL A 531 25.98 2.63 3.69
CA VAL A 531 26.28 3.41 2.48
C VAL A 531 24.99 3.98 1.90
N GLN A 532 23.95 3.16 1.78
CA GLN A 532 22.62 3.60 1.33
C GLN A 532 22.07 4.71 2.21
N ALA A 533 22.06 4.52 3.53
CA ALA A 533 21.47 5.48 4.46
C ALA A 533 22.19 6.83 4.41
N LEU A 534 23.52 6.84 4.33
CA LEU A 534 24.30 8.07 4.24
C LEU A 534 24.14 8.76 2.87
N SER A 535 24.06 8.01 1.78
CA SER A 535 23.80 8.54 0.44
C SER A 535 22.40 9.17 0.36
N LEU A 536 21.40 8.51 0.93
CA LEU A 536 20.05 9.06 1.03
C LEU A 536 19.98 10.29 1.93
N ALA A 537 20.80 10.35 3.01
CA ALA A 537 20.89 11.54 3.84
C ALA A 537 21.40 12.75 3.05
N GLN A 538 22.40 12.57 2.16
CA GLN A 538 22.87 13.63 1.26
C GLN A 538 21.78 14.08 0.27
N SER A 539 21.04 13.14 -0.31
CA SER A 539 19.93 13.48 -1.24
C SER A 539 18.80 14.18 -0.51
N TYR A 540 18.52 13.78 0.72
CA TYR A 540 17.53 14.41 1.60
C TYR A 540 17.95 15.83 1.97
N ASP A 541 19.23 16.03 2.33
CA ASP A 541 19.82 17.33 2.65
C ASP A 541 19.62 18.33 1.51
N ALA A 542 19.85 17.90 0.26
CA ALA A 542 19.66 18.74 -0.91
C ALA A 542 18.23 19.33 -1.04
N MET A 543 17.22 18.66 -0.49
CA MET A 543 15.83 19.16 -0.50
C MET A 543 15.61 20.36 0.41
N PHE A 544 16.56 20.69 1.28
CA PHE A 544 16.50 21.86 2.17
C PHE A 544 17.30 23.06 1.66
N HIS A 545 18.07 22.89 0.58
CA HIS A 545 18.81 24.00 -0.06
C HIS A 545 17.88 24.90 -0.86
N THR A 546 17.03 25.66 -0.17
CA THR A 546 15.97 26.46 -0.78
C THR A 546 15.89 27.86 -0.20
N THR A 547 15.43 28.82 -1.01
CA THR A 547 15.06 30.18 -0.58
C THR A 547 13.56 30.30 -0.23
N GLY A 548 12.76 29.25 -0.45
CA GLY A 548 11.34 29.18 -0.11
C GLY A 548 10.40 28.84 -1.25
N GLN A 549 10.79 29.00 -2.51
CA GLN A 549 10.00 28.62 -3.68
C GLN A 549 9.88 27.10 -3.82
N PHE A 550 10.95 26.40 -3.50
CA PHE A 550 10.98 24.93 -3.47
C PHE A 550 10.29 24.43 -2.21
N ILE A 551 9.31 23.54 -2.38
CA ILE A 551 8.38 23.12 -1.32
C ILE A 551 8.59 21.69 -0.85
N GLY A 552 9.55 20.93 -1.43
CA GLY A 552 9.86 19.56 -0.99
C GLY A 552 10.04 18.57 -2.11
N GLY A 553 10.08 17.30 -1.74
CA GLY A 553 10.28 16.22 -2.70
C GLY A 553 9.83 14.85 -2.19
N ALA A 554 9.68 13.91 -3.13
CA ALA A 554 9.34 12.51 -2.88
C ALA A 554 10.54 11.60 -3.20
N GLN A 555 10.99 10.81 -2.22
CA GLN A 555 12.09 9.86 -2.39
C GLN A 555 11.69 8.74 -3.36
N TRP A 556 12.55 8.40 -4.28
CA TRP A 556 12.48 7.22 -5.10
C TRP A 556 13.33 6.12 -4.49
N HIS A 557 12.80 5.10 -3.91
CA HIS A 557 11.45 4.65 -3.65
C HIS A 557 11.45 4.04 -2.23
N PRO A 558 10.36 4.02 -1.45
CA PRO A 558 10.42 3.62 -0.03
C PRO A 558 10.49 2.11 0.17
N PHE A 559 9.99 1.29 -0.77
CA PHE A 559 9.97 -0.16 -0.69
C PHE A 559 10.78 -0.79 -1.83
N ASP A 560 11.51 -1.84 -1.57
CA ASP A 560 12.10 -2.63 -2.65
C ASP A 560 10.97 -3.19 -3.52
N HIS A 561 11.05 -3.01 -4.84
CA HIS A 561 9.98 -3.37 -5.77
C HIS A 561 10.48 -4.10 -7.01
N GLN A 562 9.57 -4.83 -7.65
CA GLN A 562 9.86 -5.60 -8.85
C GLN A 562 9.83 -4.70 -10.10
N ARG A 563 10.71 -4.99 -11.07
CA ARG A 563 10.84 -4.25 -12.33
C ARG A 563 10.70 -5.15 -13.54
N GLY A 564 10.16 -4.63 -14.62
CA GLY A 564 10.11 -5.33 -15.91
C GLY A 564 11.45 -5.30 -16.63
N TYR A 565 12.05 -4.12 -16.82
CA TYR A 565 13.21 -3.94 -17.69
C TYR A 565 14.53 -4.49 -17.14
N HIS A 566 14.63 -4.79 -15.86
CA HIS A 566 15.87 -5.24 -15.24
C HIS A 566 15.67 -6.60 -14.53
N PRO A 567 16.62 -7.54 -14.62
CA PRO A 567 16.52 -8.85 -13.97
C PRO A 567 16.56 -8.76 -12.44
N ASP A 568 17.12 -7.69 -11.89
CA ASP A 568 17.18 -7.44 -10.47
C ASP A 568 16.10 -6.44 -10.05
N PRO A 569 15.51 -6.59 -8.86
CA PRO A 569 14.56 -5.65 -8.33
C PRO A 569 15.22 -4.30 -8.02
N TYR A 570 14.41 -3.31 -7.75
CA TYR A 570 14.90 -2.04 -7.23
C TYR A 570 15.15 -2.18 -5.73
N TRP A 571 16.40 -2.17 -5.31
CA TRP A 571 16.80 -2.26 -3.89
C TRP A 571 17.04 -0.88 -3.24
N GLY A 572 16.47 0.19 -3.79
CA GLY A 572 16.57 1.55 -3.25
C GLY A 572 15.63 1.84 -2.09
N GLY A 573 14.83 0.85 -1.67
CA GLY A 573 13.87 1.00 -0.58
C GLY A 573 14.51 1.33 0.77
N ILE A 574 13.83 2.14 1.58
CA ILE A 574 14.13 2.28 3.00
C ILE A 574 13.58 1.09 3.80
N PHE A 575 12.70 0.30 3.16
CA PHE A 575 12.23 -1.01 3.60
C PHE A 575 12.48 -2.04 2.49
N ASP A 576 12.62 -3.31 2.87
CA ASP A 576 12.66 -4.41 1.91
C ASP A 576 11.27 -4.74 1.34
N ALA A 577 11.18 -5.75 0.46
CA ALA A 577 9.91 -6.16 -0.17
C ALA A 577 8.86 -6.69 0.83
N PHE A 578 9.26 -7.14 2.02
CA PHE A 578 8.39 -7.53 3.14
C PHE A 578 8.09 -6.40 4.10
N ARG A 579 8.55 -5.18 3.81
CA ARG A 579 8.43 -4.00 4.67
C ARG A 579 9.26 -4.10 5.96
N GLN A 580 10.31 -4.92 6.00
CA GLN A 580 11.28 -4.88 7.09
C GLN A 580 12.20 -3.65 6.93
N PRO A 581 12.49 -2.91 8.00
CA PRO A 581 13.27 -1.69 7.91
C PRO A 581 14.74 -1.96 7.57
N LYS A 582 15.31 -1.11 6.72
CA LYS A 582 16.75 -0.96 6.50
C LYS A 582 17.29 0.20 7.37
N TYR A 583 18.60 0.41 7.38
CA TYR A 583 19.16 1.54 8.14
C TYR A 583 18.66 2.90 7.65
N ALA A 584 18.39 3.03 6.36
CA ALA A 584 17.80 4.23 5.78
C ALA A 584 16.43 4.61 6.39
N TYR A 585 15.60 3.65 6.80
CA TYR A 585 14.37 3.96 7.53
C TYR A 585 14.64 4.76 8.81
N TYR A 586 15.62 4.37 9.60
CA TYR A 586 15.96 5.06 10.85
C TYR A 586 16.57 6.44 10.60
N MET A 587 17.30 6.61 9.49
CA MET A 587 17.76 7.91 9.04
C MET A 587 16.59 8.84 8.71
N PHE A 588 15.60 8.37 7.93
CA PHE A 588 14.39 9.15 7.62
C PHE A 588 13.60 9.46 8.89
N LYS A 589 13.34 8.47 9.73
CA LYS A 589 12.61 8.64 10.99
C LYS A 589 13.27 9.67 11.92
N SER A 590 14.61 9.72 11.94
CA SER A 590 15.35 10.71 12.75
C SER A 590 15.17 12.15 12.27
N GLN A 591 14.52 12.42 11.13
CA GLN A 591 14.28 13.78 10.65
C GLN A 591 13.01 14.41 11.23
N VAL A 592 12.22 13.67 12.01
CA VAL A 592 11.00 14.17 12.66
C VAL A 592 11.36 14.92 13.95
N ASP A 593 10.75 16.10 14.17
CA ASP A 593 10.90 16.86 15.39
C ASP A 593 10.50 16.04 16.62
N PRO A 594 11.39 15.83 17.62
CA PRO A 594 11.12 14.99 18.78
C PRO A 594 10.03 15.52 19.71
N SER A 595 9.67 16.81 19.59
CA SER A 595 8.60 17.44 20.38
C SER A 595 7.20 17.10 19.85
N ILE A 596 7.09 16.70 18.59
CA ILE A 596 5.83 16.31 17.98
C ILE A 596 5.38 14.96 18.52
N LYS A 597 4.12 14.87 18.94
CA LYS A 597 3.48 13.65 19.42
C LYS A 597 2.15 13.47 18.73
N HIS A 598 2.12 12.54 17.81
CA HIS A 598 0.88 12.13 17.16
C HIS A 598 0.32 10.89 17.87
N SER A 599 -1.00 10.81 17.99
CA SER A 599 -1.66 9.59 18.47
C SER A 599 -1.56 8.41 17.50
N ILE A 600 -1.20 8.71 16.24
CA ILE A 600 -1.23 7.81 15.09
C ILE A 600 0.14 7.37 14.58
N ALA A 601 1.21 8.09 14.90
CA ALA A 601 2.58 7.78 14.49
C ALA A 601 3.46 7.35 15.68
N ASP A 602 4.55 6.67 15.39
CA ASP A 602 5.54 6.27 16.38
C ASP A 602 6.62 7.35 16.46
N ASP A 603 6.27 8.43 17.15
CA ASP A 603 7.06 9.67 17.25
C ASP A 603 7.82 9.79 18.57
N GLY A 604 8.59 10.86 18.68
CA GLY A 604 9.31 11.30 19.87
C GLY A 604 10.82 11.18 19.72
N PRO A 605 11.57 11.40 20.81
CA PRO A 605 13.02 11.31 20.81
C PRO A 605 13.49 9.90 20.46
N MET A 606 14.48 9.80 19.56
CA MET A 606 15.07 8.54 19.16
C MET A 606 16.58 8.59 19.00
N VAL A 607 17.20 7.44 19.20
CA VAL A 607 18.55 7.09 18.74
C VAL A 607 18.51 5.74 18.08
N TYR A 608 19.32 5.52 17.05
CA TYR A 608 19.54 4.23 16.42
C TYR A 608 21.01 4.03 16.06
N ILE A 609 21.59 2.94 16.55
CA ILE A 609 23.00 2.58 16.30
C ILE A 609 23.05 1.75 15.01
N ALA A 610 23.65 2.32 13.96
CA ALA A 610 23.86 1.58 12.70
C ALA A 610 25.15 0.77 12.74
N ASN A 611 25.23 -0.20 13.66
CA ASN A 611 26.35 -1.13 13.83
C ASN A 611 25.84 -2.38 14.56
N GLU A 612 26.15 -3.57 14.05
CA GLU A 612 25.68 -4.85 14.62
C GLU A 612 26.73 -5.57 15.48
N ILE A 613 27.90 -4.96 15.65
CA ILE A 613 29.03 -5.50 16.44
C ILE A 613 29.39 -6.91 15.99
N THR A 614 29.56 -7.07 14.69
CA THR A 614 30.04 -8.33 14.07
C THR A 614 31.53 -8.22 13.73
N PRO A 615 32.21 -9.31 13.37
CA PRO A 615 33.59 -9.25 12.86
C PRO A 615 33.75 -8.41 11.57
N PHE A 616 32.65 -8.09 10.90
CA PHE A 616 32.62 -7.32 9.65
C PHE A 616 32.10 -5.90 9.86
N SER A 617 31.75 -5.53 11.11
CA SER A 617 31.33 -4.17 11.44
C SER A 617 32.50 -3.20 11.37
N GLU A 618 32.23 -2.00 10.88
CA GLU A 618 33.22 -0.91 10.81
C GLU A 618 33.60 -0.43 12.22
N ALA A 619 34.86 0.01 12.37
CA ALA A 619 35.30 0.65 13.59
C ALA A 619 34.62 2.01 13.86
N GLU A 620 34.09 2.61 12.80
CA GLU A 620 33.26 3.80 12.83
C GLU A 620 31.81 3.40 13.12
N VAL A 621 31.14 4.13 14.00
CA VAL A 621 29.74 3.92 14.36
C VAL A 621 28.91 5.12 13.96
N VAL A 622 27.95 4.92 13.09
CA VAL A 622 26.95 5.91 12.70
C VAL A 622 25.72 5.77 13.61
N VAL A 623 25.24 6.91 14.13
CA VAL A 623 24.03 6.99 14.94
C VAL A 623 23.06 7.98 14.30
N PHE A 624 21.83 7.56 14.09
CA PHE A 624 20.73 8.42 13.68
C PHE A 624 19.94 8.86 14.91
N SER A 625 19.73 10.16 15.06
CA SER A 625 19.04 10.72 16.23
C SER A 625 18.40 12.06 15.91
N ASN A 626 17.26 12.32 16.51
CA ASN A 626 16.57 13.62 16.50
C ASN A 626 16.73 14.38 17.84
N CYS A 627 17.77 14.09 18.61
CA CYS A 627 18.10 14.78 19.86
C CYS A 627 19.12 15.91 19.62
N ASP A 628 19.36 16.77 20.61
CA ASP A 628 20.38 17.85 20.51
C ASP A 628 21.80 17.30 20.39
N SER A 629 22.05 16.17 21.08
CA SER A 629 23.34 15.48 21.07
C SER A 629 23.18 14.00 21.37
N VAL A 630 24.18 13.22 20.98
CA VAL A 630 24.29 11.79 21.25
C VAL A 630 25.55 11.54 22.09
N ARG A 631 25.39 10.85 23.22
CA ARG A 631 26.47 10.24 23.98
C ARG A 631 26.59 8.77 23.64
N LEU A 632 27.74 8.38 23.08
CA LEU A 632 28.05 7.00 22.76
C LEU A 632 29.04 6.45 23.77
N THR A 633 28.73 5.33 24.41
CA THR A 633 29.56 4.61 25.36
C THR A 633 29.91 3.24 24.81
N ALA A 634 31.21 2.98 24.63
CA ALA A 634 31.72 1.68 24.24
C ALA A 634 32.34 0.95 25.44
N TYR A 635 32.15 -0.35 25.51
CA TYR A 635 32.78 -1.26 26.49
C TYR A 635 32.64 -0.81 27.95
N GLU A 636 31.52 -0.21 28.35
CA GLU A 636 31.21 0.27 29.69
C GLU A 636 32.20 1.33 30.29
N GLY A 637 33.01 1.99 29.49
CA GLY A 637 33.99 2.92 30.06
C GLY A 637 34.36 4.13 29.20
N LYS A 638 34.24 4.02 27.92
CA LYS A 638 34.67 5.09 26.98
C LYS A 638 33.45 5.82 26.44
N SER A 639 33.13 6.98 26.98
CA SER A 639 32.02 7.81 26.50
C SER A 639 32.51 9.01 25.68
N ILE A 640 31.88 9.22 24.52
CA ILE A 640 32.10 10.39 23.66
C ILE A 640 30.72 11.02 23.41
N THR A 641 30.63 12.34 23.60
CA THR A 641 29.40 13.09 23.27
C THR A 641 29.68 13.97 22.05
N LYS A 642 28.79 13.87 21.05
CA LYS A 642 28.80 14.72 19.86
C LYS A 642 27.46 15.42 19.70
N PRO A 643 27.44 16.69 19.25
CA PRO A 643 26.18 17.36 18.89
C PRO A 643 25.58 16.71 17.62
N VAL A 644 24.27 16.73 17.52
CA VAL A 644 23.57 16.56 16.26
C VAL A 644 23.52 17.92 15.56
N VAL A 645 23.97 17.97 14.32
CA VAL A 645 24.09 19.26 13.62
C VAL A 645 22.70 19.70 13.13
N HIS A 646 22.37 20.94 13.41
CA HIS A 646 21.13 21.62 13.00
C HIS A 646 21.48 22.92 12.30
N GLU A 647 21.61 22.91 11.00
CA GLU A 647 21.91 24.11 10.22
C GLU A 647 20.72 24.50 9.36
N LYS A 648 20.38 25.80 9.32
CA LYS A 648 19.31 26.30 8.45
C LYS A 648 19.66 26.07 6.99
N GLY A 649 18.75 25.48 6.25
CA GLY A 649 18.94 25.12 4.83
C GLY A 649 19.58 23.75 4.63
N HIS A 650 19.71 22.96 5.67
CA HIS A 650 20.21 21.60 5.66
C HIS A 650 19.22 20.62 6.29
N ILE A 651 19.55 19.34 6.22
CA ILE A 651 18.78 18.24 6.82
C ILE A 651 18.52 18.53 8.31
N PRO A 652 17.29 18.35 8.83
CA PRO A 652 16.95 18.72 10.20
C PRO A 652 17.84 18.08 11.27
N TYR A 653 18.24 16.83 11.10
CA TYR A 653 19.04 16.07 12.05
C TYR A 653 20.11 15.25 11.31
N ALA A 654 21.30 15.83 11.17
CA ALA A 654 22.39 15.16 10.47
C ALA A 654 22.84 13.87 11.17
N PRO A 655 23.18 12.79 10.43
CA PRO A 655 23.76 11.59 11.01
C PRO A 655 25.01 11.88 11.81
N VAL A 656 25.16 11.26 13.00
CA VAL A 656 26.30 11.47 13.88
C VAL A 656 27.28 10.31 13.74
N THR A 657 28.50 10.59 13.33
CA THR A 657 29.56 9.59 13.14
C THR A 657 30.56 9.64 14.27
N PHE A 658 30.84 8.46 14.86
CA PHE A 658 31.84 8.28 15.91
C PHE A 658 32.99 7.44 15.37
N GLU A 659 34.18 8.00 15.29
CA GLU A 659 35.35 7.32 14.76
C GLU A 659 35.99 6.40 15.82
N LYS A 660 36.54 5.27 15.39
CA LYS A 660 37.36 4.34 16.20
C LYS A 660 36.66 3.86 17.48
N VAL A 661 35.33 3.64 17.42
CA VAL A 661 34.54 3.18 18.58
C VAL A 661 34.64 1.69 18.77
N PHE A 662 34.54 0.93 17.67
CA PHE A 662 34.57 -0.51 17.68
C PHE A 662 35.93 -1.05 17.27
N ASP A 663 36.46 -1.97 18.07
CA ASP A 663 37.67 -2.74 17.74
C ASP A 663 37.38 -4.23 18.00
N PHE A 664 37.44 -5.02 16.96
CA PHE A 664 37.19 -6.46 17.05
C PHE A 664 38.19 -7.18 17.99
N TRP A 665 39.45 -6.75 18.01
CA TRP A 665 40.45 -7.36 18.85
C TRP A 665 40.22 -7.01 20.32
N GLU A 666 39.87 -5.76 20.64
CA GLU A 666 39.46 -5.35 21.98
C GLU A 666 38.21 -6.13 22.43
N ALA A 667 37.20 -6.24 21.58
CA ALA A 667 35.99 -7.04 21.83
C ALA A 667 36.33 -8.52 22.10
N ARG A 668 37.28 -9.08 21.35
CA ARG A 668 37.78 -10.45 21.55
C ARG A 668 38.51 -10.58 22.89
N GLU A 669 39.33 -9.64 23.28
CA GLU A 669 40.03 -9.63 24.57
C GLU A 669 39.01 -9.69 25.71
N TYR A 670 38.04 -8.82 25.77
CA TYR A 670 36.97 -8.85 26.75
C TYR A 670 36.18 -10.18 26.74
N SER A 671 35.78 -10.65 25.59
CA SER A 671 34.87 -11.79 25.51
C SER A 671 35.58 -13.12 25.68
N TYR A 672 36.73 -13.31 25.08
CA TYR A 672 37.44 -14.59 25.07
C TYR A 672 38.50 -14.71 26.15
N VAL A 673 39.39 -13.72 26.32
CA VAL A 673 40.49 -13.78 27.28
C VAL A 673 39.98 -13.46 28.68
N GLU A 674 39.34 -12.32 28.88
CA GLU A 674 38.85 -11.92 30.20
C GLU A 674 37.56 -12.63 30.64
N LYS A 675 36.88 -13.32 29.74
CA LYS A 675 35.57 -13.93 29.98
C LYS A 675 34.45 -12.96 30.41
N LYS A 676 34.60 -11.68 30.02
CA LYS A 676 33.69 -10.56 30.37
C LYS A 676 32.92 -10.07 29.15
N TRP A 677 32.35 -10.98 28.38
CA TRP A 677 31.60 -10.68 27.13
C TRP A 677 30.48 -9.64 27.33
N GLN A 678 29.91 -9.55 28.54
CA GLN A 678 28.85 -8.57 28.87
C GLN A 678 29.34 -7.11 28.74
N LYS A 679 30.68 -6.88 28.79
CA LYS A 679 31.27 -5.56 28.57
C LYS A 679 31.30 -5.15 27.11
N VAL A 680 31.24 -6.09 26.20
CA VAL A 680 31.22 -5.80 24.77
C VAL A 680 29.85 -5.28 24.39
N SER A 681 29.71 -3.98 24.41
CA SER A 681 28.44 -3.32 24.07
C SER A 681 28.70 -1.89 23.56
N ILE A 682 27.75 -1.38 22.80
CA ILE A 682 27.66 0.04 22.42
C ILE A 682 26.32 0.55 22.94
N LEU A 683 26.35 1.61 23.74
CA LEU A 683 25.19 2.32 24.27
C LEU A 683 25.16 3.72 23.67
N ALA A 684 24.10 4.05 22.94
CA ALA A 684 23.80 5.41 22.52
C ALA A 684 22.69 6.01 23.38
N GLU A 685 22.90 7.23 23.86
CA GLU A 685 21.95 8.00 24.66
C GLU A 685 21.66 9.32 23.96
N GLY A 686 20.38 9.57 23.64
CA GLY A 686 19.91 10.83 23.08
C GLY A 686 19.66 11.86 24.19
N ILE A 687 20.20 13.04 24.03
CA ILE A 687 20.17 14.12 25.03
C ILE A 687 19.43 15.31 24.43
N ILE A 688 18.39 15.79 25.15
CA ILE A 688 17.67 17.04 24.86
C ILE A 688 17.72 17.92 26.11
N ASN A 689 18.09 19.18 25.94
CA ASN A 689 18.23 20.15 27.03
C ASN A 689 19.09 19.60 28.21
N GLY A 690 20.20 18.92 27.88
CA GLY A 690 21.12 18.34 28.84
C GLY A 690 20.64 17.09 29.60
N LYS A 691 19.46 16.56 29.25
CA LYS A 691 18.88 15.36 29.88
C LYS A 691 18.82 14.20 28.87
N VAL A 692 19.17 13.01 29.34
CA VAL A 692 18.95 11.77 28.54
C VAL A 692 17.45 11.52 28.43
N VAL A 693 16.95 11.43 27.20
CA VAL A 693 15.52 11.23 26.89
C VAL A 693 15.21 9.89 26.24
N CYS A 694 16.20 9.29 25.60
CA CYS A 694 16.09 7.95 24.99
C CYS A 694 17.46 7.26 24.97
N SER A 695 17.46 5.95 24.78
CA SER A 695 18.71 5.18 24.66
C SER A 695 18.51 3.89 23.88
N GLU A 696 19.56 3.43 23.19
CA GLU A 696 19.66 2.11 22.59
C GLU A 696 20.97 1.46 23.00
N LYS A 697 20.92 0.17 23.39
CA LYS A 697 22.11 -0.63 23.67
C LYS A 697 22.16 -1.81 22.71
N LYS A 698 23.30 -1.97 22.00
CA LYS A 698 23.59 -3.14 21.18
C LYS A 698 24.72 -3.96 21.79
N MET A 699 24.62 -5.26 21.61
CA MET A 699 25.62 -6.25 22.00
C MET A 699 25.85 -7.22 20.84
N PRO A 700 27.06 -7.78 20.67
CA PRO A 700 27.30 -8.79 19.67
C PRO A 700 26.46 -10.03 19.96
N SER A 701 25.85 -10.58 18.93
CA SER A 701 25.16 -11.87 19.06
C SER A 701 26.17 -12.99 19.32
N ARG A 702 25.82 -13.92 20.20
CA ARG A 702 26.56 -15.13 20.44
C ARG A 702 26.04 -16.26 19.52
N ARG A 703 26.26 -17.53 19.93
CA ARG A 703 25.77 -18.68 19.19
C ARG A 703 24.24 -18.63 19.03
N SER A 704 23.75 -18.96 17.85
CA SER A 704 22.32 -19.16 17.59
C SER A 704 21.73 -20.21 18.55
N THR A 705 20.76 -19.86 19.36
CA THR A 705 20.17 -20.77 20.34
C THR A 705 18.64 -20.80 20.30
N LYS A 706 18.01 -19.74 19.78
CA LYS A 706 16.56 -19.58 19.77
C LYS A 706 16.07 -19.00 18.44
N ILE A 707 14.83 -19.31 18.12
CA ILE A 707 14.03 -18.57 17.17
C ILE A 707 13.09 -17.66 17.98
N ARG A 708 12.91 -16.41 17.53
CA ARG A 708 11.89 -15.47 18.02
C ARG A 708 10.92 -15.21 16.90
N LEU A 709 9.60 -15.32 17.17
CA LEU A 709 8.54 -14.98 16.21
C LEU A 709 7.86 -13.68 16.60
N THR A 710 7.59 -12.85 15.60
CA THR A 710 6.78 -11.64 15.73
C THR A 710 5.77 -11.56 14.58
N ALA A 711 4.55 -11.13 14.90
CA ALA A 711 3.52 -10.84 13.90
C ALA A 711 3.42 -9.32 13.70
N ASP A 712 3.57 -8.87 12.47
CA ASP A 712 3.62 -7.45 12.12
C ASP A 712 2.22 -6.88 11.87
N SER A 713 1.47 -6.66 12.92
CA SER A 713 0.10 -6.14 12.85
C SER A 713 0.01 -4.63 12.60
N GLN A 714 1.00 -3.86 13.01
CA GLN A 714 0.93 -2.38 13.05
C GLN A 714 -0.38 -1.87 13.71
N LYS A 715 -0.89 -2.60 14.69
CA LYS A 715 -2.16 -2.35 15.39
C LYS A 715 -3.42 -2.51 14.51
N GLN A 716 -3.31 -3.18 13.36
CA GLN A 716 -4.45 -3.58 12.54
C GLN A 716 -4.87 -5.01 12.86
N ALA A 717 -6.17 -5.24 12.91
CA ALA A 717 -6.71 -6.60 13.04
C ALA A 717 -6.50 -7.37 11.73
N LEU A 718 -6.32 -8.69 11.85
CA LEU A 718 -6.39 -9.60 10.71
C LEU A 718 -7.86 -9.99 10.51
N VAL A 719 -8.42 -9.71 9.32
CA VAL A 719 -9.83 -9.98 9.00
C VAL A 719 -9.98 -11.36 8.38
N ALA A 720 -10.96 -12.11 8.82
CA ALA A 720 -11.27 -13.45 8.30
C ALA A 720 -12.12 -13.36 7.02
N ASP A 721 -11.52 -12.97 5.91
CA ASP A 721 -12.18 -12.82 4.60
C ASP A 721 -11.59 -13.73 3.51
N GLY A 722 -10.57 -14.52 3.84
CA GLY A 722 -9.89 -15.43 2.91
C GLY A 722 -8.85 -14.74 2.02
N SER A 723 -8.59 -13.45 2.21
CA SER A 723 -7.59 -12.69 1.46
C SER A 723 -6.64 -11.91 2.36
N ASP A 724 -7.08 -11.45 3.52
CA ASP A 724 -6.26 -10.69 4.45
C ASP A 724 -5.09 -11.52 4.99
N PHE A 725 -3.91 -10.92 5.04
CA PHE A 725 -2.70 -11.59 5.54
C PHE A 725 -1.90 -10.70 6.50
N ILE A 726 -1.06 -11.34 7.28
CA ILE A 726 -0.08 -10.70 8.16
C ILE A 726 1.32 -11.24 7.87
N VAL A 727 2.34 -10.40 8.01
CA VAL A 727 3.74 -10.83 7.95
C VAL A 727 4.14 -11.39 9.30
N VAL A 728 4.61 -12.65 9.32
CA VAL A 728 5.22 -13.26 10.51
C VAL A 728 6.71 -13.38 10.26
N VAL A 729 7.50 -12.80 11.14
CA VAL A 729 8.96 -12.76 11.03
C VAL A 729 9.59 -13.67 12.05
N ALA A 730 10.41 -14.62 11.60
CA ALA A 730 11.29 -15.41 12.46
C ALA A 730 12.67 -14.75 12.52
N GLU A 731 13.17 -14.50 13.71
CA GLU A 731 14.54 -14.02 13.93
C GLU A 731 15.36 -15.07 14.66
N ILE A 732 16.57 -15.32 14.15
CA ILE A 732 17.54 -16.17 14.84
C ILE A 732 18.25 -15.33 15.91
N THR A 733 18.17 -15.78 17.16
CA THR A 733 18.74 -15.07 18.32
C THR A 733 19.66 -15.94 19.14
N ASP A 734 20.50 -15.28 19.97
CA ASP A 734 21.21 -15.93 21.06
C ASP A 734 20.33 -16.03 22.34
N ASP A 735 20.89 -16.56 23.43
CA ASP A 735 20.18 -16.69 24.71
C ASP A 735 19.73 -15.36 25.34
N ASN A 736 20.35 -14.26 24.94
CA ASN A 736 20.06 -12.91 25.45
C ASN A 736 19.07 -12.17 24.55
N GLY A 737 18.65 -12.78 23.44
CA GLY A 737 17.72 -12.18 22.47
C GLY A 737 18.38 -11.29 21.43
N ASN A 738 19.72 -11.23 21.37
CA ASN A 738 20.41 -10.51 20.31
C ASN A 738 20.26 -11.24 18.99
N VAL A 739 19.84 -10.54 17.95
CA VAL A 739 19.64 -11.10 16.61
C VAL A 739 20.99 -11.43 15.99
N ARG A 740 21.12 -12.66 15.49
CA ARG A 740 22.33 -13.08 14.80
C ARG A 740 22.27 -12.69 13.32
N ARG A 741 22.81 -11.54 12.99
CA ARG A 741 22.76 -10.97 11.61
C ARG A 741 23.49 -11.82 10.57
N LEU A 742 24.46 -12.63 10.97
CA LEU A 742 25.22 -13.51 10.09
C LEU A 742 24.65 -14.94 10.00
N ALA A 743 23.46 -15.17 10.56
CA ALA A 743 22.75 -16.45 10.44
C ALA A 743 22.40 -16.77 8.98
N LYS A 744 22.47 -18.05 8.62
CA LYS A 744 22.27 -18.58 7.25
C LYS A 744 21.36 -19.81 7.21
N GLU A 745 20.66 -20.08 8.28
CA GLU A 745 19.70 -21.17 8.38
C GLU A 745 18.51 -20.96 7.44
N ASP A 746 17.88 -22.05 6.99
CA ASP A 746 16.55 -22.03 6.40
C ASP A 746 15.53 -22.32 7.51
N ILE A 747 14.46 -21.53 7.55
CA ILE A 747 13.37 -21.72 8.53
C ILE A 747 12.18 -22.38 7.84
N VAL A 748 11.69 -23.44 8.45
CA VAL A 748 10.44 -24.12 8.07
C VAL A 748 9.33 -23.64 8.98
N PHE A 749 8.22 -23.25 8.38
CA PHE A 749 7.03 -22.79 9.10
C PHE A 749 5.88 -23.76 8.91
N THR A 750 5.06 -23.90 9.95
CA THR A 750 3.77 -24.59 9.90
C THR A 750 2.71 -23.72 10.53
N VAL A 751 1.48 -23.80 10.00
CA VAL A 751 0.32 -23.05 10.51
C VAL A 751 -0.77 -24.04 10.91
N GLU A 752 -1.35 -23.83 12.09
CA GLU A 752 -2.51 -24.55 12.61
C GLU A 752 -3.65 -23.55 12.88
N GLY A 753 -4.90 -24.00 12.73
CA GLY A 753 -6.09 -23.17 12.96
C GLY A 753 -6.61 -22.48 11.70
N GLU A 754 -7.10 -21.24 11.85
CA GLU A 754 -7.81 -20.52 10.79
C GLU A 754 -6.88 -19.64 9.92
N GLY A 755 -5.75 -20.21 9.49
CA GLY A 755 -4.77 -19.54 8.63
C GLY A 755 -4.01 -20.49 7.73
N GLU A 756 -3.35 -19.94 6.70
CA GLU A 756 -2.50 -20.68 5.77
C GLU A 756 -1.30 -19.84 5.32
N ILE A 757 -0.19 -20.49 4.97
CA ILE A 757 1.01 -19.81 4.45
C ILE A 757 0.79 -19.51 2.97
N ILE A 758 1.13 -18.28 2.54
CA ILE A 758 1.16 -17.90 1.13
C ILE A 758 2.50 -18.31 0.53
N GLY A 759 2.45 -19.19 -0.48
CA GLY A 759 3.63 -19.67 -1.19
C GLY A 759 4.28 -20.90 -0.56
N ASP A 760 5.18 -21.49 -1.32
CA ASP A 760 5.86 -22.74 -0.99
C ASP A 760 7.36 -22.71 -1.37
N GLU A 761 8.03 -23.86 -1.36
CA GLU A 761 9.45 -24.00 -1.69
C GLU A 761 9.77 -23.53 -3.13
N ARG A 762 8.83 -23.62 -4.08
CA ARG A 762 9.05 -23.26 -5.49
C ARG A 762 9.39 -21.78 -5.67
N ILE A 763 8.86 -20.92 -4.78
CA ILE A 763 9.14 -19.49 -4.78
C ILE A 763 9.98 -19.03 -3.58
N GLY A 764 10.57 -19.98 -2.85
CA GLY A 764 11.38 -19.68 -1.67
C GLY A 764 10.61 -19.08 -0.50
N ALA A 765 9.29 -19.35 -0.43
CA ALA A 765 8.45 -18.82 0.64
C ALA A 765 8.49 -19.70 1.90
N ASN A 766 8.52 -21.04 1.73
CA ASN A 766 8.62 -21.97 2.85
C ASN A 766 9.22 -23.30 2.36
N PRO A 767 10.41 -23.72 2.80
CA PRO A 767 11.32 -23.06 3.75
C PRO A 767 11.78 -21.66 3.28
N ARG A 768 11.95 -20.75 4.24
CA ARG A 768 12.45 -19.39 3.97
C ARG A 768 13.89 -19.25 4.45
N ALA A 769 14.78 -18.80 3.56
CA ALA A 769 16.15 -18.47 3.91
C ALA A 769 16.23 -17.27 4.88
N VAL A 770 17.13 -17.35 5.86
CA VAL A 770 17.40 -16.24 6.78
C VAL A 770 18.28 -15.20 6.07
N GLU A 771 17.80 -13.96 6.01
CA GLU A 771 18.50 -12.81 5.46
C GLU A 771 18.69 -11.75 6.54
N PHE A 772 19.93 -11.39 6.81
CA PHE A 772 20.29 -10.44 7.87
C PHE A 772 19.61 -10.76 9.22
N GLY A 773 19.60 -12.05 9.56
CA GLY A 773 19.09 -12.58 10.83
C GLY A 773 17.60 -12.82 10.91
N SER A 774 16.81 -12.59 9.87
CA SER A 774 15.36 -12.77 9.85
C SER A 774 14.85 -13.52 8.62
N ALA A 775 13.71 -14.20 8.76
CA ALA A 775 12.99 -14.91 7.71
C ALA A 775 11.49 -14.56 7.81
N PRO A 776 10.97 -13.68 6.94
CA PRO A 776 9.56 -13.33 6.88
C PRO A 776 8.75 -14.32 6.05
N ILE A 777 7.50 -14.59 6.48
CA ILE A 777 6.47 -15.29 5.70
C ILE A 777 5.16 -14.50 5.72
N LEU A 778 4.27 -14.80 4.77
CA LEU A 778 2.90 -14.29 4.75
C LEU A 778 1.95 -15.37 5.26
N VAL A 779 1.14 -15.03 6.25
CA VAL A 779 0.09 -15.89 6.80
C VAL A 779 -1.27 -15.26 6.50
N ARG A 780 -2.04 -15.90 5.64
CA ARG A 780 -3.38 -15.48 5.21
C ARG A 780 -4.43 -16.10 6.13
N SER A 781 -5.47 -15.32 6.47
CA SER A 781 -6.64 -15.82 7.19
C SER A 781 -7.50 -16.73 6.30
N THR A 782 -8.27 -17.61 6.93
CA THR A 782 -9.43 -18.26 6.29
C THR A 782 -10.64 -17.32 6.34
N GLN A 783 -11.81 -17.78 5.84
CA GLN A 783 -13.07 -17.03 5.97
C GLN A 783 -13.75 -17.20 7.33
N LYS A 784 -13.18 -18.00 8.19
CA LYS A 784 -13.67 -18.25 9.54
C LYS A 784 -12.75 -17.59 10.54
N ALA A 785 -13.30 -16.66 11.31
CA ALA A 785 -12.57 -16.02 12.39
C ALA A 785 -12.16 -17.03 13.46
N GLY A 786 -10.94 -16.89 13.96
CA GLY A 786 -10.43 -17.80 14.98
C GLY A 786 -8.94 -17.71 15.20
N LYS A 787 -8.44 -18.65 15.98
CA LYS A 787 -7.03 -18.75 16.34
C LYS A 787 -6.18 -19.25 15.19
N ILE A 788 -5.01 -18.63 15.07
CA ILE A 788 -3.95 -18.99 14.14
C ILE A 788 -2.69 -19.20 14.94
N LYS A 789 -2.10 -20.37 14.81
CA LYS A 789 -0.85 -20.73 15.48
C LYS A 789 0.23 -21.00 14.46
N VAL A 790 1.29 -20.21 14.50
CA VAL A 790 2.46 -20.36 13.64
C VAL A 790 3.60 -20.96 14.44
N LYS A 791 4.21 -22.02 13.93
CA LYS A 791 5.41 -22.66 14.48
C LYS A 791 6.55 -22.51 13.49
N ALA A 792 7.76 -22.30 14.00
CA ALA A 792 8.97 -22.21 13.20
C ALA A 792 10.10 -23.03 13.79
N HIS A 793 10.85 -23.71 12.92
CA HIS A 793 12.06 -24.45 13.27
C HIS A 793 13.08 -24.37 12.13
N VAL A 794 14.34 -24.60 12.41
CA VAL A 794 15.37 -24.68 11.37
C VAL A 794 15.18 -25.92 10.51
N ARG A 795 15.46 -25.84 9.21
CA ARG A 795 15.30 -26.97 8.27
C ARG A 795 16.11 -28.22 8.68
N PHE A 796 17.33 -28.00 9.17
CA PHE A 796 18.23 -29.07 9.60
C PHE A 796 18.42 -29.03 11.12
N GLU A 797 17.60 -29.77 11.82
CA GLU A 797 17.64 -29.86 13.28
C GLU A 797 18.82 -30.70 13.77
N GLY A 798 19.29 -30.38 14.95
CA GLY A 798 20.38 -31.10 15.64
C GLY A 798 20.52 -30.60 17.09
N THR A 799 21.30 -31.28 17.89
CA THR A 799 21.44 -30.96 19.33
C THR A 799 21.96 -29.55 19.62
N GLN A 800 22.53 -28.90 18.65
CA GLN A 800 23.04 -27.50 18.72
C GLN A 800 22.25 -26.52 17.90
N ALA A 801 21.17 -26.95 17.24
CA ALA A 801 20.31 -26.08 16.47
C ALA A 801 19.54 -25.11 17.39
N PRO A 802 19.14 -23.92 16.89
CA PRO A 802 18.23 -23.03 17.61
C PRO A 802 16.92 -23.77 17.96
N THR A 803 16.41 -23.53 19.18
CA THR A 803 15.13 -24.10 19.57
C THR A 803 13.98 -23.50 18.74
N SER A 804 13.03 -24.36 18.38
CA SER A 804 11.80 -23.95 17.71
C SER A 804 11.00 -22.92 18.54
N ALA A 805 10.19 -22.12 17.84
CA ALA A 805 9.31 -21.16 18.47
C ALA A 805 7.89 -21.28 17.94
N GLU A 806 6.93 -20.77 18.71
CA GLU A 806 5.54 -20.64 18.27
C GLU A 806 4.97 -19.28 18.68
N ILE A 807 4.04 -18.78 17.86
CA ILE A 807 3.25 -17.57 18.14
C ILE A 807 1.79 -17.87 17.83
N GLU A 808 0.89 -17.34 18.65
CA GLU A 808 -0.57 -17.45 18.48
C GLU A 808 -1.18 -16.06 18.38
N PHE A 809 -2.08 -15.86 17.42
CA PHE A 809 -2.88 -14.65 17.25
C PHE A 809 -4.26 -15.04 16.68
N GLU A 810 -5.18 -14.09 16.59
CA GLU A 810 -6.55 -14.34 16.17
C GLU A 810 -6.93 -13.45 14.98
N SER A 811 -7.74 -13.98 14.07
CA SER A 811 -8.48 -13.18 13.09
C SER A 811 -9.87 -12.83 13.61
N ILE A 812 -10.36 -11.65 13.19
CA ILE A 812 -11.71 -11.18 13.54
C ILE A 812 -12.68 -11.43 12.37
N PRO A 813 -14.00 -11.55 12.62
CA PRO A 813 -14.99 -11.69 11.57
C PRO A 813 -14.94 -10.51 10.58
N ALA A 814 -15.23 -10.79 9.29
CA ALA A 814 -15.46 -9.74 8.31
C ALA A 814 -16.77 -8.98 8.63
N ASP A 815 -16.76 -7.66 8.46
CA ASP A 815 -17.90 -6.79 8.79
C ASP A 815 -19.07 -6.94 7.79
N LEU A 816 -18.77 -7.26 6.51
CA LEU A 816 -19.76 -7.37 5.45
C LEU A 816 -20.09 -8.84 5.17
N PRO A 817 -21.39 -9.14 4.90
CA PRO A 817 -21.79 -10.50 4.56
C PRO A 817 -21.15 -10.93 3.23
N PHE A 818 -20.76 -12.20 3.15
CA PHE A 818 -20.23 -12.79 1.93
C PHE A 818 -21.35 -13.15 0.95
N CYS A 819 -21.03 -13.07 -0.35
CA CYS A 819 -21.89 -13.57 -1.42
C CYS A 819 -21.11 -14.58 -2.27
N PHE A 820 -21.25 -15.86 -1.95
CA PHE A 820 -20.71 -17.01 -2.68
C PHE A 820 -21.49 -18.29 -2.33
N LEU A 821 -21.29 -19.38 -3.08
CA LEU A 821 -21.89 -20.69 -2.79
C LEU A 821 -20.94 -21.52 -1.91
N GLU A 822 -21.30 -21.78 -0.66
CA GLU A 822 -20.51 -22.53 0.31
C GLU A 822 -20.11 -23.95 -0.14
N GLN A 823 -20.95 -24.63 -0.91
CA GLN A 823 -20.68 -25.99 -1.40
C GLN A 823 -19.40 -26.12 -2.24
N GLN A 824 -18.88 -25.01 -2.76
CA GLN A 824 -17.65 -24.98 -3.56
C GLN A 824 -16.38 -25.06 -2.71
N TRP A 825 -16.41 -24.69 -1.44
CA TRP A 825 -15.25 -24.73 -0.54
C TRP A 825 -14.94 -26.09 0.05
N VAL A 826 -15.96 -26.88 0.38
CA VAL A 826 -15.83 -28.17 1.08
C VAL A 826 -15.11 -29.22 0.26
N SER A 827 -15.15 -29.14 -1.07
CA SER A 827 -14.51 -30.13 -1.94
C SER A 827 -12.97 -30.02 -2.01
N VAL A 828 -12.40 -28.81 -1.83
CA VAL A 828 -10.96 -28.55 -2.01
C VAL A 828 -10.15 -28.96 -0.76
N ILE A 829 -10.69 -28.79 0.44
CA ILE A 829 -10.02 -29.19 1.68
C ILE A 829 -9.90 -30.71 1.79
N LYS A 830 -10.82 -31.46 1.21
CA LYS A 830 -10.76 -32.92 1.19
C LYS A 830 -9.76 -33.50 0.19
N THR A 831 -9.45 -32.81 -0.91
CA THR A 831 -8.53 -33.26 -1.94
C THR A 831 -7.05 -33.00 -1.58
N LYS A 832 -6.73 -31.97 -0.80
CA LYS A 832 -5.34 -31.71 -0.37
C LYS A 832 -4.79 -32.67 0.71
N LYS A 833 -5.63 -33.56 1.30
CA LYS A 833 -5.20 -34.57 2.27
C LYS A 833 -4.85 -35.94 1.67
N SER A 834 -5.03 -36.12 0.37
CA SER A 834 -4.59 -37.35 -0.30
C SER A 834 -4.03 -36.96 -1.66
N GLU A 835 -2.73 -36.90 -1.73
CA GLU A 835 -1.91 -37.29 -2.88
C GLU A 835 -0.58 -36.53 -2.89
N SER A 836 0.35 -37.00 -2.08
CA SER A 836 1.75 -37.01 -2.47
C SER A 836 1.91 -38.09 -3.57
N ASN A 837 1.32 -37.87 -4.73
CA ASN A 837 1.61 -38.70 -5.87
C ASN A 837 2.97 -38.30 -6.43
N LYS A 838 4.00 -39.04 -6.07
CA LYS A 838 5.23 -39.12 -6.84
C LYS A 838 4.82 -39.47 -8.27
N ILE A 839 4.88 -38.51 -9.18
CA ILE A 839 4.80 -38.77 -10.62
C ILE A 839 5.99 -39.66 -10.93
N LYS A 840 5.77 -40.97 -11.02
CA LYS A 840 6.74 -41.90 -11.57
C LYS A 840 6.69 -41.76 -13.09
N LEU A 841 7.54 -40.88 -13.61
CA LEU A 841 7.79 -40.84 -15.06
C LEU A 841 8.26 -42.23 -15.50
N SER A 842 7.68 -42.78 -16.54
CA SER A 842 8.16 -44.01 -17.17
C SER A 842 9.59 -43.79 -17.71
N GLU A 843 10.40 -44.83 -17.81
CA GLU A 843 11.76 -44.69 -18.34
C GLU A 843 11.79 -44.06 -19.76
N LYS A 844 10.72 -44.23 -20.52
CA LYS A 844 10.55 -43.64 -21.85
C LYS A 844 10.28 -42.13 -21.83
N GLU A 845 9.64 -41.62 -20.77
CA GLU A 845 9.41 -40.20 -20.57
C GLU A 845 10.66 -39.51 -19.98
N LYS A 846 11.40 -40.20 -19.11
CA LYS A 846 12.70 -39.70 -18.60
C LYS A 846 13.72 -39.57 -19.76
N GLN A 847 13.74 -40.55 -20.69
CA GLN A 847 14.62 -40.50 -21.85
C GLN A 847 14.24 -39.38 -22.83
N LYS A 848 12.93 -39.07 -23.00
CA LYS A 848 12.49 -37.92 -23.82
C LYS A 848 12.94 -36.60 -23.22
N VAL A 849 12.84 -36.45 -21.89
CA VAL A 849 13.28 -35.22 -21.20
C VAL A 849 14.79 -35.04 -21.31
N LEU A 850 15.59 -36.14 -21.17
CA LEU A 850 17.04 -36.10 -21.33
C LEU A 850 17.47 -35.68 -22.76
N ILE A 851 16.82 -36.23 -23.78
CA ILE A 851 17.08 -35.87 -25.19
C ILE A 851 16.75 -34.42 -25.47
N GLU A 852 15.66 -33.90 -24.91
CA GLU A 852 15.28 -32.49 -25.09
C GLU A 852 16.23 -31.55 -24.36
N VAL A 853 16.72 -31.89 -23.18
CA VAL A 853 17.73 -31.11 -22.44
C VAL A 853 19.07 -31.10 -23.21
N GLU A 854 19.50 -32.24 -23.75
CA GLU A 854 20.72 -32.34 -24.59
C GLU A 854 20.57 -31.53 -25.88
N ARG A 855 19.40 -31.53 -26.53
CA ARG A 855 19.12 -30.74 -27.72
C ARG A 855 19.22 -29.23 -27.42
N GLN A 856 18.62 -28.78 -26.33
CA GLN A 856 18.67 -27.38 -25.91
C GLN A 856 20.10 -26.94 -25.56
N GLN A 857 20.88 -27.79 -24.90
CA GLN A 857 22.30 -27.52 -24.62
C GLN A 857 23.14 -27.41 -25.89
N THR A 858 22.86 -28.21 -26.93
CA THR A 858 23.55 -28.18 -28.22
C THR A 858 23.18 -26.91 -29.01
N GLU A 859 21.91 -26.52 -29.05
CA GLU A 859 21.47 -25.29 -29.73
C GLU A 859 22.02 -24.01 -29.04
N PHE A 860 22.22 -24.02 -27.71
CA PHE A 860 22.89 -22.92 -27.00
C PHE A 860 24.41 -22.88 -27.22
N GLY A 861 25.05 -24.04 -27.49
CA GLY A 861 26.48 -24.13 -27.78
C GLY A 861 26.86 -23.61 -29.20
N GLU A 862 25.98 -23.80 -30.16
CA GLU A 862 26.22 -23.37 -31.56
C GLU A 862 26.00 -21.89 -31.82
N LYS A 863 25.23 -21.18 -30.96
CA LYS A 863 25.04 -19.71 -31.07
C LYS A 863 26.17 -18.87 -30.47
N LYS A 864 27.24 -19.50 -29.96
CA LYS A 864 28.45 -18.84 -29.42
C LYS A 864 29.71 -19.07 -30.23
N LYS A 865 29.63 -19.49 -31.51
CA LYS A 865 30.76 -19.52 -32.45
C LYS A 865 30.59 -18.49 -33.57
#